data_958ea645d696cd75d758e02800d8d8c7
#
_entry.id   958ea645d696cd75d758e02800d8d8c7
#
_cell.length_a   1.000
_cell.length_b   1.000
_cell.length_c   1.000
_cell.angle_alpha   90.00
_cell.angle_beta   90.00
_cell.angle_gamma   90.00
#
_symmetry.space_group_name_H-M   'P 1'
#
loop_
_entity.id
_entity.type
_entity.pdbx_description
1 polymer ?
#
loop_
_entity_poly.entity_id
_entity_poly.type
_entity_poly.pdbx_seq_one_letter_code
_entity_poly.pdbx_strand_id
1 'polypeptide(L)'
;MNKIFISALFLGATAMGYAQETNEISSNSAHNIEEVTITTNRIVEKKTDAIANVTVIDGKKLQEFVKVSPDLSHLIGMIEPAMSLSTNTSNNRAQNLRGRSLLVLIDGIPQSTPLRATDREIRSIDPSAIERIEIVKGSTSIYGNGAIGGVMNIVTKKAPKNVAFGGQTIVGASAHDSFKENRGFGYRINQQFYGDYKGLSYLVSGTLNQSGSAIDGDGQYISPRYGLGDVRTYNGLIKIGYKFDSNSSIEAMYNFYRSTQHTPLIPSGGKYLESPRIGIYGEKDPQAVDEGMRFNHNAYIKFNSNNVFQNTDLEVQAFSQQLYTVFDFRKHNPKKPRWESKSGQSAVKASKYGLRGQLISKVRFTDDIHSQILYGSDFVMDTTSQPLVDGRIWTPEMTSYNFAPFVQTKTTFANHYVLKFGLRYDYIDVSVPNYNVLRLKDTDPQVHVQGGSLIYKNLSPNVGFTYNEHKIFQPFVSYSQGFSIFDLGRTLRSAKADILSKINTEPVKTDNYEIGAYSKIGNHIQLSGSFFHTYSKLGSDLKSVNGFWVVDRSPQKVYGFEVNADIFPTEWLTLGASFISFEGKNKSNVNGNWDGYMNGISIPASKTTAYVRVLPNKKSYIQVNYLHTGTRDRFAKDATGKYPEGNGVVSPIDLFSLSAGYTFNKNLSLGLGIENLADKTYYTPASMLMARDDEYARGNGRYINFSLNFRY
;
A
#
# COMPACT_ATOMS: atom_id res chain seq x y z
N MET A 1 -7.45 -32.75 -18.71
CA MET A 1 -6.18 -32.04 -18.48
C MET A 1 -5.74 -32.12 -16.99
N ASN A 2 -5.87 -33.30 -16.37
CA ASN A 2 -5.66 -33.46 -14.90
C ASN A 2 -4.55 -34.46 -14.53
N LYS A 3 -3.61 -34.74 -15.41
CA LYS A 3 -2.54 -35.73 -15.11
C LYS A 3 -1.08 -35.19 -15.23
N ILE A 4 -0.87 -33.92 -15.58
CA ILE A 4 0.49 -33.39 -15.80
C ILE A 4 1.03 -32.64 -14.57
N PHE A 5 0.21 -32.23 -13.61
CA PHE A 5 0.66 -31.44 -12.44
C PHE A 5 1.21 -32.28 -11.25
N ILE A 6 0.98 -33.58 -11.20
CA ILE A 6 1.43 -34.44 -10.11
C ILE A 6 2.87 -34.97 -10.31
N SER A 7 3.33 -35.03 -11.55
CA SER A 7 4.68 -35.56 -11.86
C SER A 7 5.83 -34.57 -11.60
N ALA A 8 5.57 -33.27 -11.44
CA ALA A 8 6.60 -32.28 -11.12
C ALA A 8 6.96 -32.22 -9.62
N LEU A 9 6.16 -32.82 -8.75
CA LEU A 9 6.41 -32.80 -7.29
C LEU A 9 7.39 -33.89 -6.82
N PHE A 10 7.67 -34.91 -7.65
CA PHE A 10 8.51 -36.06 -7.25
C PHE A 10 9.94 -36.03 -7.80
N LEU A 11 10.31 -35.11 -8.68
CA LEU A 11 11.65 -35.02 -9.25
C LEU A 11 12.66 -34.23 -8.41
N GLY A 12 12.26 -33.68 -7.26
CA GLY A 12 13.13 -32.92 -6.35
C GLY A 12 13.82 -33.74 -5.25
N ALA A 13 13.59 -35.04 -5.15
CA ALA A 13 13.98 -35.83 -3.97
C ALA A 13 15.33 -36.57 -4.07
N THR A 14 16.07 -36.47 -5.18
CA THR A 14 17.31 -37.26 -5.38
C THR A 14 18.60 -36.47 -5.54
N ALA A 15 18.64 -35.19 -5.20
CA ALA A 15 19.88 -34.43 -5.09
C ALA A 15 20.26 -34.19 -3.62
N MET A 16 20.50 -35.26 -2.86
CA MET A 16 21.21 -35.16 -1.58
C MET A 16 22.70 -35.30 -1.82
N GLY A 17 23.42 -34.19 -1.67
CA GLY A 17 24.87 -34.23 -1.66
C GLY A 17 25.50 -32.85 -1.61
N TYR A 18 26.06 -32.52 -0.42
CA TYR A 18 26.95 -31.40 -0.13
C TYR A 18 26.30 -30.01 -0.01
N ALA A 19 25.68 -29.72 1.12
CA ALA A 19 25.54 -28.37 1.63
C ALA A 19 26.62 -28.13 2.69
N GLN A 20 27.60 -27.31 2.35
CA GLN A 20 28.56 -26.75 3.28
C GLN A 20 27.86 -25.83 4.27
N GLU A 21 28.33 -25.83 5.52
CA GLU A 21 27.84 -25.03 6.65
C GLU A 21 27.59 -23.57 6.24
N THR A 22 26.34 -23.16 6.29
CA THR A 22 25.98 -21.74 6.28
C THR A 22 25.53 -21.36 7.67
N ASN A 23 26.17 -20.32 8.15
CA ASN A 23 25.99 -19.59 9.40
C ASN A 23 24.68 -19.87 10.14
N GLU A 24 24.83 -20.30 11.37
CA GLU A 24 23.79 -20.38 12.38
C GLU A 24 22.87 -19.15 12.28
N ILE A 25 21.58 -19.41 12.23
CA ILE A 25 20.59 -18.39 12.57
C ILE A 25 20.82 -18.13 14.05
N SER A 26 21.69 -17.14 14.35
CA SER A 26 21.98 -16.78 15.70
C SER A 26 20.71 -16.27 16.35
N SER A 27 20.21 -17.04 17.29
CA SER A 27 19.09 -16.71 18.16
C SER A 27 19.36 -15.48 19.05
N ASN A 28 20.52 -14.85 18.91
CA ASN A 28 20.96 -13.66 19.65
C ASN A 28 20.57 -12.33 18.97
N SER A 29 19.81 -12.33 17.87
CA SER A 29 19.45 -11.09 17.17
C SER A 29 18.31 -10.28 17.81
N ALA A 30 17.73 -10.73 18.93
CA ALA A 30 16.70 -9.95 19.62
C ALA A 30 17.25 -8.68 20.31
N HIS A 31 18.57 -8.59 20.52
CA HIS A 31 19.22 -7.48 21.24
C HIS A 31 20.14 -6.62 20.37
N ASN A 32 20.56 -7.10 19.20
CA ASN A 32 21.20 -6.21 18.22
C ASN A 32 20.10 -5.53 17.43
N ILE A 33 19.73 -4.34 17.89
CA ILE A 33 18.93 -3.40 17.13
C ILE A 33 19.84 -2.96 15.99
N GLU A 34 19.80 -3.69 14.88
CA GLU A 34 20.52 -3.36 13.66
C GLU A 34 20.13 -1.95 13.24
N GLU A 35 21.10 -1.20 12.80
CA GLU A 35 20.91 0.15 12.28
C GLU A 35 20.08 0.04 11.00
N VAL A 36 18.76 0.26 11.12
CA VAL A 36 17.81 0.10 10.04
C VAL A 36 18.13 1.10 8.94
N THR A 37 18.47 0.59 7.76
CA THR A 37 18.70 1.42 6.56
C THR A 37 17.41 1.50 5.72
N ILE A 38 17.20 2.67 5.14
CA ILE A 38 16.09 2.98 4.23
C ILE A 38 16.61 3.36 2.86
N THR A 39 15.82 3.05 1.83
CA THR A 39 16.12 3.39 0.43
C THR A 39 15.07 4.30 -0.20
N THR A 40 13.99 4.57 0.52
CA THR A 40 12.84 5.34 0.02
C THR A 40 13.17 6.79 -0.32
N ASN A 41 14.31 7.32 0.15
CA ASN A 41 14.79 8.65 -0.22
C ASN A 41 15.75 8.64 -1.41
N ARG A 42 15.84 7.53 -2.16
CA ARG A 42 16.78 7.30 -3.26
C ARG A 42 18.25 7.33 -2.86
N ILE A 43 18.58 7.67 -1.63
CA ILE A 43 19.88 7.51 -1.00
C ILE A 43 19.74 6.47 0.09
N VAL A 44 20.66 5.51 0.14
CA VAL A 44 20.71 4.55 1.24
C VAL A 44 21.16 5.27 2.50
N GLU A 45 20.31 5.29 3.52
CA GLU A 45 20.61 6.02 4.76
C GLU A 45 20.08 5.29 5.99
N LYS A 46 20.60 5.66 7.16
CA LYS A 46 20.08 5.18 8.44
C LYS A 46 18.70 5.79 8.71
N LYS A 47 17.82 5.03 9.34
CA LYS A 47 16.49 5.54 9.75
C LYS A 47 16.62 6.79 10.64
N THR A 48 17.64 6.86 11.49
CA THR A 48 17.92 8.01 12.38
C THR A 48 18.39 9.27 11.67
N ASP A 49 18.85 9.15 10.43
CA ASP A 49 19.20 10.29 9.59
C ASP A 49 18.02 10.80 8.77
N ALA A 50 16.89 10.10 8.81
CA ALA A 50 15.69 10.54 8.12
C ALA A 50 15.11 11.79 8.79
N ILE A 51 14.72 12.76 7.97
CA ILE A 51 14.05 14.00 8.41
C ILE A 51 12.52 13.87 8.45
N ALA A 52 12.01 12.66 8.45
CA ALA A 52 10.60 12.33 8.50
C ALA A 52 10.40 11.09 9.37
N ASN A 53 9.20 10.89 9.88
CA ASN A 53 8.88 9.64 10.55
C ASN A 53 8.81 8.51 9.51
N VAL A 54 9.69 7.52 9.66
CA VAL A 54 9.80 6.37 8.76
C VAL A 54 9.52 5.09 9.51
N THR A 55 8.62 4.27 8.95
CA THR A 55 8.40 2.89 9.40
C THR A 55 9.03 1.92 8.42
N VAL A 56 9.81 0.97 8.94
CA VAL A 56 10.33 -0.16 8.18
C VAL A 56 9.72 -1.43 8.76
N ILE A 57 8.99 -2.16 7.92
CA ILE A 57 8.46 -3.48 8.23
C ILE A 57 9.42 -4.47 7.56
N ASP A 58 10.30 -5.06 8.36
CA ASP A 58 11.28 -6.03 7.88
C ASP A 58 10.61 -7.38 7.50
N GLY A 59 11.34 -8.20 6.74
CA GLY A 59 10.83 -9.46 6.25
C GLY A 59 10.44 -10.44 7.35
N LYS A 60 11.11 -10.43 8.51
CA LYS A 60 10.77 -11.30 9.63
C LYS A 60 9.42 -10.90 10.22
N LYS A 61 9.25 -9.64 10.57
CA LYS A 61 7.98 -9.09 11.08
C LYS A 61 6.85 -9.31 10.06
N LEU A 62 7.11 -9.04 8.78
CA LEU A 62 6.13 -9.27 7.72
C LEU A 62 5.69 -10.73 7.65
N GLN A 63 6.63 -11.70 7.65
CA GLN A 63 6.29 -13.12 7.55
C GLN A 63 5.56 -13.66 8.79
N GLU A 64 5.72 -13.06 9.96
CA GLU A 64 4.96 -13.40 11.16
C GLU A 64 3.51 -12.94 11.05
N PHE A 65 3.28 -11.73 10.53
CA PHE A 65 1.92 -11.24 10.29
C PHE A 65 1.23 -11.93 9.10
N VAL A 66 1.96 -12.35 8.06
CA VAL A 66 1.42 -13.15 6.94
C VAL A 66 0.78 -14.46 7.43
N LYS A 67 1.23 -15.00 8.57
CA LYS A 67 0.58 -16.16 9.19
C LYS A 67 -0.81 -15.83 9.71
N VAL A 68 -1.05 -14.61 10.19
CA VAL A 68 -2.39 -14.14 10.62
C VAL A 68 -3.29 -13.91 9.39
N SER A 69 -2.80 -13.19 8.40
CA SER A 69 -3.53 -12.91 7.17
C SER A 69 -2.57 -12.76 5.99
N PRO A 70 -2.81 -13.37 4.83
CA PRO A 70 -2.01 -13.16 3.62
C PRO A 70 -2.37 -11.85 2.87
N ASP A 71 -3.37 -11.09 3.31
CA ASP A 71 -3.76 -9.81 2.69
C ASP A 71 -2.84 -8.67 3.13
N LEU A 72 -2.00 -8.17 2.21
CA LEU A 72 -1.04 -7.11 2.48
C LEU A 72 -1.68 -5.82 3.00
N SER A 73 -2.85 -5.47 2.50
CA SER A 73 -3.62 -4.29 2.95
C SER A 73 -4.06 -4.43 4.42
N HIS A 74 -4.48 -5.64 4.82
CA HIS A 74 -4.79 -5.94 6.23
C HIS A 74 -3.55 -5.85 7.11
N LEU A 75 -2.47 -6.48 6.69
CA LEU A 75 -1.20 -6.49 7.43
C LEU A 75 -0.68 -5.09 7.72
N ILE A 76 -0.62 -4.24 6.68
CA ILE A 76 -0.12 -2.87 6.82
C ILE A 76 -1.02 -2.05 7.75
N GLY A 77 -2.34 -2.18 7.62
CA GLY A 77 -3.29 -1.53 8.50
C GLY A 77 -3.14 -1.91 9.98
N MET A 78 -2.70 -3.15 10.26
CA MET A 78 -2.44 -3.63 11.63
C MET A 78 -1.08 -3.19 12.19
N ILE A 79 -0.04 -3.16 11.34
CA ILE A 79 1.34 -2.91 11.76
C ILE A 79 1.65 -1.41 11.82
N GLU A 80 1.16 -0.63 10.84
CA GLU A 80 1.45 0.80 10.72
C GLU A 80 0.31 1.64 11.34
N PRO A 81 0.56 2.31 12.47
CA PRO A 81 -0.48 3.07 13.15
C PRO A 81 -1.03 4.22 12.28
N ALA A 82 -0.17 4.90 11.51
CA ALA A 82 -0.57 6.03 10.67
C ALA A 82 -1.39 5.63 9.44
N MET A 83 -1.47 4.35 9.13
CA MET A 83 -2.25 3.80 8.02
C MET A 83 -3.65 3.46 8.50
N SER A 84 -4.70 3.87 7.79
CA SER A 84 -6.06 3.43 8.06
C SER A 84 -6.18 1.91 7.96
N LEU A 85 -7.13 1.32 8.69
CA LEU A 85 -7.39 -0.12 8.62
C LEU A 85 -7.86 -0.54 7.22
N SER A 86 -7.64 -1.81 6.90
CA SER A 86 -8.20 -2.42 5.71
C SER A 86 -9.71 -2.25 5.66
N THR A 87 -10.22 -2.02 4.47
CA THR A 87 -11.67 -1.95 4.21
C THR A 87 -12.36 -3.30 4.34
N ASN A 88 -11.60 -4.39 4.52
CA ASN A 88 -12.04 -5.78 4.37
C ASN A 88 -12.68 -6.06 2.99
N THR A 89 -12.27 -5.30 1.99
CA THR A 89 -12.70 -5.42 0.59
C THR A 89 -11.48 -5.35 -0.33
N SER A 90 -11.64 -5.68 -1.59
CA SER A 90 -10.56 -5.63 -2.58
C SER A 90 -10.13 -4.21 -2.97
N ASN A 91 -10.80 -3.16 -2.49
CA ASN A 91 -10.40 -1.78 -2.73
C ASN A 91 -9.79 -1.12 -1.47
N ASN A 92 -8.93 -0.15 -1.68
CA ASN A 92 -8.18 0.57 -0.63
C ASN A 92 -8.68 2.01 -0.43
N ARG A 93 -9.86 2.39 -0.92
CA ARG A 93 -10.32 3.79 -0.97
C ARG A 93 -10.23 4.52 0.37
N ALA A 94 -10.59 3.85 1.47
CA ALA A 94 -10.54 4.41 2.82
C ALA A 94 -9.21 4.13 3.54
N GLN A 95 -8.21 3.58 2.84
CA GLN A 95 -6.93 3.22 3.43
C GLN A 95 -5.87 4.27 3.09
N ASN A 96 -5.88 5.35 3.85
CA ASN A 96 -5.02 6.51 3.70
C ASN A 96 -3.89 6.51 4.72
N LEU A 97 -2.83 7.26 4.44
CA LEU A 97 -1.74 7.54 5.38
C LEU A 97 -1.93 8.95 5.93
N ARG A 98 -2.16 9.08 7.26
CA ARG A 98 -2.42 10.37 7.93
C ARG A 98 -3.49 11.21 7.21
N GLY A 99 -4.55 10.57 6.70
CA GLY A 99 -5.65 11.25 6.03
C GLY A 99 -5.38 11.74 4.60
N ARG A 100 -4.27 11.34 3.99
CA ARG A 100 -3.90 11.71 2.61
C ARG A 100 -3.60 10.47 1.78
N SER A 101 -3.75 10.61 0.46
CA SER A 101 -3.46 9.53 -0.49
C SER A 101 -1.98 9.15 -0.46
N LEU A 102 -1.71 7.87 -0.56
CA LEU A 102 -0.40 7.24 -0.50
C LEU A 102 0.10 6.92 -1.91
N LEU A 103 1.37 7.20 -2.19
CA LEU A 103 2.05 6.68 -3.37
C LEU A 103 2.65 5.32 -3.05
N VAL A 104 2.19 4.27 -3.74
CA VAL A 104 2.70 2.90 -3.58
C VAL A 104 3.70 2.59 -4.68
N LEU A 105 4.86 2.05 -4.30
CA LEU A 105 5.93 1.65 -5.20
C LEU A 105 6.28 0.17 -5.00
N ILE A 106 6.72 -0.51 -6.04
CA ILE A 106 7.44 -1.80 -5.99
C ILE A 106 8.84 -1.57 -6.55
N ASP A 107 9.89 -1.73 -5.73
CA ASP A 107 11.29 -1.44 -6.10
C ASP A 107 11.44 -0.07 -6.79
N GLY A 108 10.69 0.94 -6.30
CA GLY A 108 10.68 2.29 -6.85
C GLY A 108 9.74 2.51 -8.06
N ILE A 109 9.09 1.47 -8.61
CA ILE A 109 8.12 1.60 -9.73
C ILE A 109 6.75 2.00 -9.19
N PRO A 110 6.16 3.12 -9.61
CA PRO A 110 4.84 3.56 -9.14
C PRO A 110 3.71 2.59 -9.53
N GLN A 111 2.97 2.11 -8.53
CA GLN A 111 1.75 1.31 -8.71
C GLN A 111 0.49 2.19 -8.76
N SER A 112 0.55 3.35 -8.12
CA SER A 112 -0.56 4.32 -8.11
C SER A 112 -0.76 4.94 -9.48
N THR A 113 -2.01 5.21 -9.82
CA THR A 113 -2.44 5.87 -11.06
C THR A 113 -3.09 7.22 -10.73
N PRO A 114 -2.31 8.31 -10.57
CA PRO A 114 -2.87 9.62 -10.16
C PRO A 114 -3.91 10.18 -11.13
N LEU A 115 -3.83 9.84 -12.41
CA LEU A 115 -4.82 10.24 -13.41
C LEU A 115 -6.20 9.63 -13.14
N ARG A 116 -6.25 8.37 -12.68
CA ARG A 116 -7.47 7.68 -12.27
C ARG A 116 -7.14 6.59 -11.24
N ALA A 117 -7.33 6.88 -9.96
CA ALA A 117 -7.02 5.95 -8.88
C ALA A 117 -7.77 4.62 -9.01
N THR A 118 -7.04 3.52 -8.93
CA THR A 118 -7.61 2.16 -8.98
C THR A 118 -8.14 1.71 -7.64
N ASP A 119 -7.62 2.30 -6.56
CA ASP A 119 -7.89 1.92 -5.17
C ASP A 119 -7.52 0.44 -4.89
N ARG A 120 -6.45 -0.10 -5.56
CA ARG A 120 -5.98 -1.50 -5.43
C ARG A 120 -4.46 -1.63 -5.38
N GLU A 121 -3.75 -0.52 -5.22
CA GLU A 121 -2.30 -0.40 -5.36
C GLU A 121 -1.54 -1.25 -4.33
N ILE A 122 -2.06 -1.36 -3.10
CA ILE A 122 -1.44 -2.15 -2.02
C ILE A 122 -1.52 -3.66 -2.31
N ARG A 123 -2.53 -4.10 -3.07
CA ARG A 123 -2.72 -5.51 -3.48
C ARG A 123 -2.19 -5.76 -4.88
N SER A 124 -0.91 -5.49 -5.12
CA SER A 124 -0.26 -5.61 -6.43
C SER A 124 0.91 -6.60 -6.45
N ILE A 125 1.22 -7.19 -5.29
CA ILE A 125 2.28 -8.19 -5.10
C ILE A 125 1.93 -9.10 -3.91
N ASP A 126 2.37 -10.33 -3.96
CA ASP A 126 2.21 -11.28 -2.87
C ASP A 126 3.25 -11.05 -1.75
N PRO A 127 2.84 -11.09 -0.47
CA PRO A 127 3.77 -10.87 0.65
C PRO A 127 4.97 -11.83 0.69
N SER A 128 4.89 -13.04 0.12
CA SER A 128 6.03 -13.96 0.08
C SER A 128 7.17 -13.48 -0.83
N ALA A 129 6.88 -12.59 -1.77
CA ALA A 129 7.87 -11.98 -2.67
C ALA A 129 8.54 -10.73 -2.07
N ILE A 130 8.11 -10.28 -0.89
CA ILE A 130 8.55 -9.04 -0.25
C ILE A 130 9.70 -9.30 0.71
N GLU A 131 10.78 -8.50 0.60
CA GLU A 131 11.89 -8.45 1.54
C GLU A 131 11.57 -7.55 2.73
N ARG A 132 11.08 -6.32 2.46
CA ARG A 132 10.64 -5.34 3.46
C ARG A 132 9.72 -4.30 2.84
N ILE A 133 9.04 -3.54 3.71
CA ILE A 133 8.23 -2.39 3.31
C ILE A 133 8.74 -1.16 4.04
N GLU A 134 9.03 -0.11 3.29
CA GLU A 134 9.46 1.19 3.81
C GLU A 134 8.31 2.19 3.62
N ILE A 135 7.89 2.85 4.70
CA ILE A 135 6.81 3.85 4.67
C ILE A 135 7.37 5.17 5.18
N VAL A 136 7.49 6.16 4.29
CA VAL A 136 7.84 7.54 4.63
C VAL A 136 6.54 8.33 4.77
N LYS A 137 6.32 8.89 5.94
CA LYS A 137 5.09 9.60 6.29
C LYS A 137 5.20 11.09 5.95
N GLY A 138 4.08 11.68 5.56
CA GLY A 138 4.04 13.06 5.07
C GLY A 138 4.41 13.19 3.60
N SER A 139 4.15 14.35 3.04
CA SER A 139 4.46 14.65 1.64
C SER A 139 5.94 14.47 1.33
N THR A 140 6.27 14.05 0.12
CA THR A 140 7.66 13.98 -0.34
C THR A 140 7.75 14.41 -1.80
N SER A 141 8.73 15.26 -2.11
CA SER A 141 8.94 15.76 -3.46
C SER A 141 9.68 14.77 -4.35
N ILE A 142 10.58 13.94 -3.78
CA ILE A 142 11.53 13.14 -4.57
C ILE A 142 10.89 12.12 -5.53
N TYR A 143 9.66 11.69 -5.27
CA TYR A 143 8.90 10.78 -6.14
C TYR A 143 7.86 11.48 -6.99
N GLY A 144 7.65 12.79 -6.81
CA GLY A 144 6.79 13.62 -7.67
C GLY A 144 5.30 13.35 -7.53
N ASN A 145 4.63 13.24 -8.67
CA ASN A 145 3.18 13.16 -8.78
C ASN A 145 2.57 11.99 -7.98
N GLY A 146 1.67 12.31 -7.03
CA GLY A 146 0.94 11.33 -6.21
C GLY A 146 1.44 11.20 -4.76
N ALA A 147 2.58 11.78 -4.40
CA ALA A 147 3.18 11.63 -3.06
C ALA A 147 2.71 12.73 -2.08
N ILE A 148 1.39 12.94 -1.94
CA ILE A 148 0.82 13.98 -1.05
C ILE A 148 0.63 13.53 0.41
N GLY A 149 0.47 12.24 0.67
CA GLY A 149 0.34 11.68 2.02
C GLY A 149 1.57 10.96 2.49
N GLY A 150 2.43 10.57 1.57
CA GLY A 150 3.64 9.82 1.82
C GLY A 150 3.91 8.77 0.74
N VAL A 151 4.93 7.97 0.97
CA VAL A 151 5.37 6.91 0.05
C VAL A 151 5.49 5.59 0.81
N MET A 152 4.95 4.54 0.21
CA MET A 152 5.18 3.15 0.59
C MET A 152 6.00 2.47 -0.50
N ASN A 153 7.23 2.11 -0.21
CA ASN A 153 8.06 1.33 -1.13
C ASN A 153 8.12 -0.13 -0.69
N ILE A 154 7.57 -0.99 -1.50
CA ILE A 154 7.63 -2.45 -1.32
C ILE A 154 8.90 -2.93 -2.00
N VAL A 155 9.87 -3.35 -1.19
CA VAL A 155 11.15 -3.87 -1.68
C VAL A 155 11.03 -5.38 -1.85
N THR A 156 11.26 -5.88 -3.06
CA THR A 156 11.17 -7.30 -3.37
C THR A 156 12.42 -8.06 -2.93
N LYS A 157 12.24 -9.34 -2.59
CA LYS A 157 13.32 -10.23 -2.17
C LYS A 157 14.44 -10.30 -3.20
N LYS A 158 15.65 -10.54 -2.71
CA LYS A 158 16.85 -10.85 -3.46
C LYS A 158 17.38 -12.23 -3.09
N ALA A 159 18.20 -12.80 -3.94
CA ALA A 159 18.92 -14.03 -3.61
C ALA A 159 19.84 -13.80 -2.39
N PRO A 160 19.89 -14.72 -1.42
CA PRO A 160 20.90 -14.68 -0.36
C PRO A 160 22.30 -14.76 -0.98
N LYS A 161 23.24 -13.98 -0.44
CA LYS A 161 24.62 -13.96 -0.92
C LYS A 161 25.33 -15.30 -0.65
N ASN A 162 26.23 -15.69 -1.56
CA ASN A 162 27.08 -16.89 -1.42
C ASN A 162 26.31 -18.21 -1.30
N VAL A 163 25.08 -18.28 -1.83
CA VAL A 163 24.29 -19.51 -1.92
C VAL A 163 24.20 -19.90 -3.39
N ALA A 164 24.90 -20.91 -3.83
CA ALA A 164 24.91 -21.32 -5.24
C ALA A 164 23.52 -21.74 -5.74
N PHE A 165 22.77 -22.46 -4.91
CA PHE A 165 21.38 -22.86 -5.14
C PHE A 165 20.67 -23.10 -3.82
N GLY A 166 19.44 -22.65 -3.72
CA GLY A 166 18.55 -22.93 -2.60
C GLY A 166 17.10 -22.81 -3.03
N GLY A 167 16.22 -23.35 -2.19
CA GLY A 167 14.80 -23.30 -2.45
C GLY A 167 13.97 -23.17 -1.18
N GLN A 168 12.73 -22.72 -1.35
CA GLN A 168 11.76 -22.65 -0.26
C GLN A 168 10.38 -23.00 -0.80
N THR A 169 9.70 -23.92 -0.13
CA THR A 169 8.30 -24.28 -0.39
C THR A 169 7.48 -23.92 0.83
N ILE A 170 6.39 -23.16 0.64
CA ILE A 170 5.41 -22.85 1.68
C ILE A 170 4.07 -23.43 1.24
N VAL A 171 3.47 -24.27 2.09
CA VAL A 171 2.11 -24.77 1.90
C VAL A 171 1.28 -24.30 3.08
N GLY A 172 0.11 -23.76 2.80
CA GLY A 172 -0.81 -23.25 3.82
C GLY A 172 -2.24 -23.71 3.58
N ALA A 173 -2.97 -23.79 4.67
CA ALA A 173 -4.42 -24.02 4.69
C ALA A 173 -5.07 -23.02 5.64
N SER A 174 -6.28 -22.56 5.30
CA SER A 174 -7.03 -21.62 6.11
C SER A 174 -8.51 -21.95 6.15
N ALA A 175 -9.18 -21.57 7.22
CA ALA A 175 -10.62 -21.71 7.35
C ALA A 175 -11.20 -20.67 8.32
N HIS A 176 -12.48 -20.37 8.19
CA HIS A 176 -13.22 -19.63 9.20
C HIS A 176 -13.68 -20.57 10.31
N ASP A 177 -13.56 -20.12 11.57
CA ASP A 177 -13.97 -20.74 12.81
C ASP A 177 -13.35 -22.14 13.03
N SER A 178 -13.71 -23.12 12.21
CA SER A 178 -13.16 -24.47 12.32
C SER A 178 -13.03 -25.17 10.97
N PHE A 179 -12.06 -26.09 10.87
CA PHE A 179 -11.88 -26.92 9.68
C PHE A 179 -12.95 -28.03 9.55
N LYS A 180 -13.84 -28.19 10.54
CA LYS A 180 -14.81 -29.29 10.60
C LYS A 180 -15.91 -29.18 9.55
N GLU A 181 -16.39 -27.96 9.29
CA GLU A 181 -17.54 -27.74 8.41
C GLU A 181 -17.15 -27.43 6.96
N ASN A 182 -15.87 -27.41 6.64
CA ASN A 182 -15.31 -27.03 5.33
C ASN A 182 -15.84 -25.66 4.80
N ARG A 183 -16.27 -24.79 5.73
CA ARG A 183 -16.78 -23.46 5.41
C ARG A 183 -15.62 -22.49 5.29
N GLY A 184 -15.56 -21.75 4.21
CA GLY A 184 -14.51 -20.78 3.99
C GLY A 184 -13.12 -21.36 3.90
N PHE A 185 -12.97 -22.63 3.47
CA PHE A 185 -11.66 -23.28 3.32
C PHE A 185 -10.86 -22.62 2.19
N GLY A 186 -9.63 -22.27 2.51
CA GLY A 186 -8.66 -21.75 1.57
C GLY A 186 -7.33 -22.52 1.61
N TYR A 187 -6.53 -22.37 0.56
CA TYR A 187 -5.21 -22.96 0.50
C TYR A 187 -4.22 -22.01 -0.19
N ARG A 188 -2.94 -22.18 0.16
CA ARG A 188 -1.85 -21.40 -0.40
C ARG A 188 -0.65 -22.29 -0.69
N ILE A 189 -0.01 -22.07 -1.83
CA ILE A 189 1.26 -22.70 -2.21
C ILE A 189 2.18 -21.59 -2.72
N ASN A 190 3.38 -21.51 -2.17
CA ASN A 190 4.45 -20.67 -2.70
C ASN A 190 5.70 -21.51 -2.89
N GLN A 191 6.32 -21.38 -4.04
CA GLN A 191 7.60 -22.00 -4.38
C GLN A 191 8.60 -20.93 -4.76
N GLN A 192 9.80 -20.97 -4.17
CA GLN A 192 10.92 -20.10 -4.50
C GLN A 192 12.17 -20.90 -4.79
N PHE A 193 12.93 -20.43 -5.77
CA PHE A 193 14.29 -20.88 -6.07
C PHE A 193 15.20 -19.66 -6.15
N TYR A 194 16.40 -19.77 -5.63
CA TYR A 194 17.35 -18.66 -5.61
C TYR A 194 18.79 -19.16 -5.62
N GLY A 195 19.69 -18.30 -6.09
CA GLY A 195 21.12 -18.54 -6.03
C GLY A 195 21.93 -17.27 -6.28
N ASP A 196 23.17 -17.28 -5.80
CA ASP A 196 24.19 -16.24 -6.00
C ASP A 196 25.55 -16.97 -6.16
N TYR A 197 26.04 -17.00 -7.38
CA TYR A 197 27.26 -17.70 -7.71
C TYR A 197 28.03 -17.01 -8.86
N LYS A 198 29.31 -16.74 -8.67
CA LYS A 198 30.22 -16.13 -9.68
C LYS A 198 29.65 -14.85 -10.32
N GLY A 199 29.05 -13.97 -9.51
CA GLY A 199 28.50 -12.70 -9.98
C GLY A 199 27.05 -12.76 -10.49
N LEU A 200 26.53 -13.96 -10.81
CA LEU A 200 25.14 -14.16 -11.18
C LEU A 200 24.29 -14.38 -9.92
N SER A 201 23.27 -13.57 -9.73
CA SER A 201 22.24 -13.78 -8.70
C SER A 201 20.86 -13.95 -9.35
N TYR A 202 20.06 -14.86 -8.83
CA TYR A 202 18.69 -15.07 -9.33
C TYR A 202 17.73 -15.45 -8.22
N LEU A 203 16.49 -15.01 -8.36
CA LEU A 203 15.35 -15.43 -7.54
C LEU A 203 14.14 -15.60 -8.45
N VAL A 204 13.51 -16.77 -8.35
CA VAL A 204 12.24 -17.10 -9.02
C VAL A 204 11.24 -17.50 -7.95
N SER A 205 10.08 -16.85 -7.91
CA SER A 205 9.02 -17.14 -6.95
C SER A 205 7.68 -17.25 -7.65
N GLY A 206 6.91 -18.29 -7.31
CA GLY A 206 5.55 -18.49 -7.77
C GLY A 206 4.61 -18.70 -6.58
N THR A 207 3.47 -18.01 -6.56
CA THR A 207 2.43 -18.17 -5.53
C THR A 207 1.07 -18.46 -6.18
N LEU A 208 0.38 -19.43 -5.62
CA LEU A 208 -1.06 -19.66 -5.80
C LEU A 208 -1.73 -19.54 -4.43
N ASN A 209 -2.72 -18.68 -4.32
CA ASN A 209 -3.54 -18.54 -3.13
C ASN A 209 -5.01 -18.57 -3.52
N GLN A 210 -5.81 -19.41 -2.86
CA GLN A 210 -7.26 -19.48 -2.97
C GLN A 210 -7.85 -19.21 -1.60
N SER A 211 -8.54 -18.08 -1.42
CA SER A 211 -9.35 -17.86 -0.22
C SER A 211 -10.67 -18.62 -0.34
N GLY A 212 -11.20 -19.05 0.80
CA GLY A 212 -12.58 -19.50 0.88
C GLY A 212 -13.56 -18.34 1.02
N SER A 213 -14.85 -18.62 1.08
CA SER A 213 -15.89 -17.61 1.32
C SER A 213 -15.67 -16.92 2.67
N ALA A 214 -15.77 -15.60 2.71
CA ALA A 214 -15.61 -14.82 3.94
C ALA A 214 -16.86 -14.95 4.82
N ILE A 215 -16.65 -15.16 6.13
CA ILE A 215 -17.70 -15.41 7.14
C ILE A 215 -17.47 -14.48 8.31
N ASP A 216 -18.54 -13.87 8.84
CA ASP A 216 -18.50 -13.00 10.04
C ASP A 216 -18.59 -13.81 11.35
N GLY A 217 -18.51 -13.12 12.51
CA GLY A 217 -18.55 -13.73 13.84
C GLY A 217 -19.90 -14.38 14.21
N ASP A 218 -20.98 -14.09 13.47
CA ASP A 218 -22.28 -14.75 13.63
C ASP A 218 -22.45 -15.95 12.66
N GLY A 219 -21.40 -16.30 11.91
CA GLY A 219 -21.41 -17.38 10.94
C GLY A 219 -22.12 -17.07 9.64
N GLN A 220 -22.42 -15.79 9.33
CA GLN A 220 -23.03 -15.37 8.07
C GLN A 220 -21.96 -15.09 7.01
N TYR A 221 -22.26 -15.42 5.75
CA TYR A 221 -21.39 -15.03 4.64
C TYR A 221 -21.38 -13.52 4.49
N ILE A 222 -20.17 -12.94 4.45
CA ILE A 222 -19.98 -11.51 4.19
C ILE A 222 -20.33 -11.22 2.72
N SER A 223 -20.89 -10.04 2.45
CA SER A 223 -21.21 -9.61 1.09
C SER A 223 -20.04 -9.81 0.12
N PRO A 224 -20.25 -10.48 -1.02
CA PRO A 224 -19.19 -10.70 -2.02
C PRO A 224 -18.83 -9.43 -2.79
N ARG A 225 -19.56 -8.35 -2.64
CA ARG A 225 -19.28 -7.09 -3.34
C ARG A 225 -17.95 -6.51 -2.92
N TYR A 226 -17.01 -6.42 -3.86
CA TYR A 226 -15.60 -6.12 -3.58
C TYR A 226 -14.99 -7.07 -2.54
N GLY A 227 -15.58 -8.27 -2.38
CA GLY A 227 -15.21 -9.18 -1.31
C GLY A 227 -13.80 -9.75 -1.48
N LEU A 228 -13.23 -10.20 -0.35
CA LEU A 228 -11.96 -10.93 -0.29
C LEU A 228 -12.16 -12.45 -0.17
N GLY A 229 -13.41 -12.89 -0.02
CA GLY A 229 -13.78 -14.32 -0.08
C GLY A 229 -13.85 -14.82 -1.52
N ASP A 230 -13.57 -16.12 -1.71
CA ASP A 230 -13.59 -16.83 -3.00
C ASP A 230 -12.66 -16.20 -4.05
N VAL A 231 -11.53 -15.64 -3.60
CA VAL A 231 -10.55 -14.97 -4.45
C VAL A 231 -9.41 -15.91 -4.78
N ARG A 232 -9.10 -16.02 -6.06
CA ARG A 232 -7.92 -16.72 -6.57
C ARG A 232 -6.85 -15.73 -6.98
N THR A 233 -5.68 -15.87 -6.34
CA THR A 233 -4.51 -15.01 -6.57
C THR A 233 -3.36 -15.82 -7.14
N TYR A 234 -2.73 -15.27 -8.18
CA TYR A 234 -1.48 -15.75 -8.74
C TYR A 234 -0.45 -14.64 -8.66
N ASN A 235 0.76 -14.95 -8.20
CA ASN A 235 1.91 -14.05 -8.29
C ASN A 235 3.12 -14.81 -8.81
N GLY A 236 3.85 -14.20 -9.73
CA GLY A 236 5.14 -14.66 -10.22
C GLY A 236 6.15 -13.53 -10.10
N LEU A 237 7.31 -13.78 -9.51
CA LEU A 237 8.43 -12.85 -9.43
C LEU A 237 9.69 -13.54 -9.97
N ILE A 238 10.35 -12.86 -10.90
CA ILE A 238 11.68 -13.24 -11.39
C ILE A 238 12.60 -12.03 -11.21
N LYS A 239 13.72 -12.22 -10.55
CA LYS A 239 14.77 -11.19 -10.39
C LYS A 239 16.11 -11.82 -10.71
N ILE A 240 16.85 -11.19 -11.61
CA ILE A 240 18.18 -11.67 -12.07
C ILE A 240 19.13 -10.48 -11.97
N GLY A 241 20.27 -10.69 -11.34
CA GLY A 241 21.34 -9.71 -11.25
C GLY A 241 22.66 -10.29 -11.73
N TYR A 242 23.49 -9.46 -12.35
CA TYR A 242 24.84 -9.82 -12.73
C TYR A 242 25.81 -8.71 -12.35
N LYS A 243 26.89 -9.09 -11.68
CA LYS A 243 28.01 -8.20 -11.35
C LYS A 243 29.11 -8.39 -12.38
N PHE A 244 29.40 -7.35 -13.15
CA PHE A 244 30.47 -7.36 -14.14
C PHE A 244 31.84 -7.35 -13.45
N ASP A 245 31.92 -6.53 -12.38
CA ASP A 245 33.11 -6.32 -11.55
C ASP A 245 32.70 -5.89 -10.14
N SER A 246 33.64 -5.35 -9.34
CA SER A 246 33.39 -4.83 -7.98
C SER A 246 32.48 -3.60 -7.97
N ASN A 247 32.41 -2.85 -9.07
CA ASN A 247 31.77 -1.54 -9.15
C ASN A 247 30.48 -1.56 -9.97
N SER A 248 30.39 -2.42 -10.98
CA SER A 248 29.32 -2.38 -11.98
C SER A 248 28.43 -3.61 -11.92
N SER A 249 27.12 -3.39 -11.97
CA SER A 249 26.11 -4.45 -11.96
C SER A 249 24.86 -4.07 -12.76
N ILE A 250 24.18 -5.08 -13.25
CA ILE A 250 22.87 -4.97 -13.87
C ILE A 250 21.88 -5.86 -13.11
N GLU A 251 20.66 -5.40 -12.94
CA GLU A 251 19.57 -6.15 -12.32
C GLU A 251 18.32 -6.01 -13.18
N ALA A 252 17.65 -7.12 -13.46
CA ALA A 252 16.36 -7.15 -14.14
C ALA A 252 15.33 -7.80 -13.22
N MET A 253 14.11 -7.29 -13.23
CA MET A 253 12.98 -7.82 -12.46
C MET A 253 11.74 -7.86 -13.33
N TYR A 254 10.97 -8.93 -13.16
CA TYR A 254 9.60 -9.03 -13.64
C TYR A 254 8.70 -9.58 -12.55
N ASN A 255 7.59 -8.88 -12.26
CA ASN A 255 6.54 -9.32 -11.36
C ASN A 255 5.20 -9.35 -12.09
N PHE A 256 4.52 -10.48 -12.01
CA PHE A 256 3.14 -10.67 -12.46
C PHE A 256 2.24 -10.87 -11.25
N TYR A 257 1.12 -10.17 -11.22
CA TYR A 257 0.10 -10.36 -10.19
C TYR A 257 -1.30 -10.40 -10.82
N ARG A 258 -2.12 -11.35 -10.38
CA ARG A 258 -3.53 -11.48 -10.73
C ARG A 258 -4.31 -11.86 -9.50
N SER A 259 -5.49 -11.25 -9.29
CA SER A 259 -6.37 -11.55 -8.17
C SER A 259 -7.82 -11.34 -8.61
N THR A 260 -8.58 -12.42 -8.76
CA THR A 260 -9.97 -12.40 -9.26
C THR A 260 -10.88 -13.16 -8.34
N GLN A 261 -12.09 -12.63 -8.11
CA GLN A 261 -13.12 -13.27 -7.29
C GLN A 261 -14.02 -14.14 -8.15
N HIS A 262 -14.10 -15.43 -7.77
CA HIS A 262 -15.03 -16.38 -8.39
C HIS A 262 -15.89 -17.00 -7.29
N THR A 263 -17.06 -16.41 -7.02
CA THR A 263 -17.92 -16.76 -5.89
C THR A 263 -19.31 -17.18 -6.35
N PRO A 264 -19.95 -18.18 -5.70
CA PRO A 264 -21.35 -18.54 -5.91
C PRO A 264 -22.32 -17.62 -5.15
N LEU A 265 -21.79 -16.63 -4.43
CA LEU A 265 -22.59 -15.73 -3.60
C LEU A 265 -22.99 -14.47 -4.37
N ILE A 266 -24.17 -13.97 -4.07
CA ILE A 266 -24.67 -12.65 -4.50
C ILE A 266 -24.94 -11.78 -3.27
N PRO A 267 -24.81 -10.43 -3.36
CA PRO A 267 -25.07 -9.55 -2.23
C PRO A 267 -26.56 -9.42 -1.93
N SER A 268 -26.94 -9.51 -0.64
CA SER A 268 -28.31 -9.40 -0.17
C SER A 268 -28.43 -8.54 1.10
N GLY A 269 -29.61 -8.00 1.38
CA GLY A 269 -29.89 -7.20 2.56
C GLY A 269 -29.10 -5.88 2.56
N GLY A 270 -28.76 -5.42 3.75
CA GLY A 270 -28.01 -4.18 4.02
C GLY A 270 -28.92 -2.98 4.23
N LYS A 271 -28.90 -2.45 5.47
CA LYS A 271 -29.48 -1.16 5.85
C LYS A 271 -28.57 -0.53 6.88
N TYR A 272 -28.03 0.63 6.54
CA TYR A 272 -27.04 1.29 7.37
C TYR A 272 -27.54 1.50 8.81
N LEU A 273 -26.74 1.14 9.82
CA LEU A 273 -27.00 1.11 11.25
C LEU A 273 -28.09 0.11 11.71
N GLU A 274 -28.72 -0.65 10.82
CA GLU A 274 -29.78 -1.60 11.20
C GLU A 274 -29.40 -3.06 10.92
N SER A 275 -28.96 -3.36 9.69
CA SER A 275 -28.65 -4.75 9.30
C SER A 275 -27.47 -4.81 8.31
N PRO A 276 -26.62 -5.85 8.41
CA PRO A 276 -25.48 -5.97 7.52
C PRO A 276 -25.89 -6.34 6.09
N ARG A 277 -25.03 -5.95 5.14
CA ARG A 277 -25.03 -6.51 3.80
C ARG A 277 -24.35 -7.87 3.84
N ILE A 278 -25.05 -8.92 3.47
CA ILE A 278 -24.59 -10.32 3.53
C ILE A 278 -24.44 -10.94 2.14
N GLY A 279 -23.78 -12.09 2.07
CA GLY A 279 -23.75 -12.97 0.91
C GLY A 279 -24.78 -14.09 1.05
N ILE A 280 -25.51 -14.39 -0.01
CA ILE A 280 -26.37 -15.55 -0.14
C ILE A 280 -26.05 -16.31 -1.42
N TYR A 281 -26.28 -17.60 -1.46
CA TYR A 281 -26.16 -18.37 -2.71
C TYR A 281 -27.15 -17.86 -3.73
N GLY A 282 -26.70 -17.66 -4.97
CA GLY A 282 -27.54 -17.18 -6.06
C GLY A 282 -26.81 -17.02 -7.38
N GLU A 283 -27.56 -16.83 -8.45
CA GLU A 283 -26.99 -16.64 -9.77
C GLU A 283 -26.61 -15.19 -10.01
N LYS A 284 -25.40 -14.99 -10.53
CA LYS A 284 -24.92 -13.67 -10.99
C LYS A 284 -25.65 -13.27 -12.27
N ASP A 285 -25.74 -11.96 -12.50
CA ASP A 285 -26.22 -11.46 -13.78
C ASP A 285 -25.36 -12.02 -14.92
N PRO A 286 -25.98 -12.56 -16.01
CA PRO A 286 -25.23 -13.17 -17.12
C PRO A 286 -24.23 -12.22 -17.81
N GLN A 287 -24.44 -10.90 -17.70
CA GLN A 287 -23.52 -9.88 -18.23
C GLN A 287 -22.33 -9.59 -17.31
N ALA A 288 -22.38 -10.06 -16.05
CA ALA A 288 -21.31 -9.83 -15.09
C ALA A 288 -20.11 -10.73 -15.37
N VAL A 289 -18.93 -10.14 -15.39
CA VAL A 289 -17.67 -10.90 -15.38
C VAL A 289 -17.04 -10.85 -13.98
N ASP A 290 -16.19 -11.81 -13.66
CA ASP A 290 -15.50 -11.83 -12.37
C ASP A 290 -14.78 -10.50 -12.10
N GLU A 291 -14.93 -9.96 -10.90
CA GLU A 291 -14.22 -8.76 -10.48
C GLU A 291 -12.80 -9.08 -10.04
N GLY A 292 -11.97 -8.05 -10.01
CA GLY A 292 -10.59 -8.15 -9.51
C GLY A 292 -9.54 -7.63 -10.49
N MET A 293 -8.30 -7.79 -10.10
CA MET A 293 -7.15 -7.46 -10.93
C MET A 293 -6.89 -8.59 -11.91
N ARG A 294 -7.14 -8.34 -13.19
CA ARG A 294 -6.93 -9.32 -14.26
C ARG A 294 -5.45 -9.57 -14.51
N PHE A 295 -4.66 -8.51 -14.45
CA PHE A 295 -3.21 -8.54 -14.44
C PHE A 295 -2.63 -7.23 -13.90
N ASN A 296 -1.46 -7.34 -13.30
CA ASN A 296 -0.53 -6.25 -13.04
C ASN A 296 0.88 -6.77 -13.35
N HIS A 297 1.46 -6.26 -14.43
CA HIS A 297 2.81 -6.56 -14.88
C HIS A 297 3.72 -5.43 -14.45
N ASN A 298 4.82 -5.75 -13.78
CA ASN A 298 5.88 -4.81 -13.44
C ASN A 298 7.20 -5.36 -13.95
N ALA A 299 7.97 -4.55 -14.63
CA ALA A 299 9.30 -4.93 -15.09
C ALA A 299 10.26 -3.75 -14.95
N TYR A 300 11.52 -4.04 -14.66
CA TYR A 300 12.60 -3.08 -14.82
C TYR A 300 13.90 -3.73 -15.22
N ILE A 301 14.77 -2.91 -15.80
CA ILE A 301 16.19 -3.14 -15.93
C ILE A 301 16.89 -1.98 -15.26
N LYS A 302 17.82 -2.28 -14.35
CA LYS A 302 18.57 -1.30 -13.59
C LYS A 302 20.07 -1.57 -13.69
N PHE A 303 20.81 -0.56 -14.09
CA PHE A 303 22.26 -0.55 -14.11
C PHE A 303 22.78 0.31 -12.98
N ASN A 304 23.73 -0.19 -12.22
CA ASN A 304 24.44 0.52 -11.17
C ASN A 304 25.94 0.49 -11.46
N SER A 305 26.61 1.61 -11.29
CA SER A 305 28.06 1.68 -11.35
C SER A 305 28.57 2.63 -10.25
N ASN A 306 29.37 2.10 -9.35
CA ASN A 306 30.02 2.87 -8.31
C ASN A 306 31.28 3.55 -8.87
N ASN A 307 31.56 4.78 -8.44
CA ASN A 307 32.75 5.54 -8.84
C ASN A 307 32.89 5.71 -10.37
N VAL A 308 31.78 5.97 -11.08
CA VAL A 308 31.82 6.32 -12.53
C VAL A 308 32.69 7.55 -12.78
N PHE A 309 32.59 8.51 -11.87
CA PHE A 309 33.53 9.62 -11.68
C PHE A 309 34.05 9.56 -10.25
N GLN A 310 35.14 10.27 -9.94
CA GLN A 310 35.69 10.30 -8.58
C GLN A 310 34.59 10.56 -7.54
N ASN A 311 34.38 9.59 -6.64
CA ASN A 311 33.37 9.65 -5.56
C ASN A 311 31.92 9.81 -6.03
N THR A 312 31.60 9.42 -7.27
CA THR A 312 30.24 9.54 -7.82
C THR A 312 29.72 8.21 -8.31
N ASP A 313 28.59 7.78 -7.77
CA ASP A 313 27.87 6.57 -8.15
C ASP A 313 26.78 6.92 -9.17
N LEU A 314 26.54 6.04 -10.16
CA LEU A 314 25.48 6.15 -11.17
C LEU A 314 24.45 5.05 -10.99
N GLU A 315 23.17 5.40 -11.08
CA GLU A 315 22.08 4.47 -11.26
C GLU A 315 21.23 4.88 -12.46
N VAL A 316 20.94 3.95 -13.36
CA VAL A 316 19.98 4.12 -14.46
C VAL A 316 18.97 2.99 -14.42
N GLN A 317 17.68 3.33 -14.45
CA GLN A 317 16.58 2.36 -14.41
C GLN A 317 15.56 2.68 -15.52
N ALA A 318 15.28 1.70 -16.36
CA ALA A 318 14.14 1.70 -17.26
C ALA A 318 13.07 0.76 -16.71
N PHE A 319 11.80 1.17 -16.70
CA PHE A 319 10.72 0.36 -16.14
C PHE A 319 9.42 0.43 -16.94
N SER A 320 8.60 -0.59 -16.77
CA SER A 320 7.24 -0.69 -17.29
C SER A 320 6.29 -1.21 -16.21
N GLN A 321 5.08 -0.67 -16.18
CA GLN A 321 3.97 -1.19 -15.38
C GLN A 321 2.71 -1.19 -16.25
N GLN A 322 1.98 -2.31 -16.26
CA GLN A 322 0.70 -2.42 -16.97
C GLN A 322 -0.32 -3.09 -16.07
N LEU A 323 -1.49 -2.52 -15.94
CA LEU A 323 -2.56 -3.10 -15.14
C LEU A 323 -3.92 -3.06 -15.86
N TYR A 324 -4.72 -4.06 -15.53
CA TYR A 324 -6.13 -4.12 -15.89
C TYR A 324 -6.91 -4.66 -14.69
N THR A 325 -7.83 -3.85 -14.16
CA THR A 325 -8.70 -4.21 -13.03
C THR A 325 -10.15 -3.96 -13.35
N VAL A 326 -11.01 -4.93 -12.98
CA VAL A 326 -12.47 -4.90 -13.19
C VAL A 326 -13.14 -4.71 -11.83
N PHE A 327 -14.11 -3.80 -11.77
CA PHE A 327 -14.90 -3.51 -10.57
C PHE A 327 -16.19 -4.35 -10.53
N ASP A 328 -17.03 -4.13 -9.49
CA ASP A 328 -18.29 -4.84 -9.34
C ASP A 328 -19.31 -4.50 -10.46
N PHE A 329 -20.10 -5.48 -10.82
CA PHE A 329 -21.22 -5.30 -11.74
C PHE A 329 -22.35 -4.48 -11.08
N ARG A 330 -22.92 -3.55 -11.82
CA ARG A 330 -24.01 -2.70 -11.38
C ARG A 330 -25.23 -2.90 -12.25
N LYS A 331 -26.25 -3.54 -11.66
CA LYS A 331 -27.56 -3.62 -12.29
C LYS A 331 -28.19 -2.23 -12.37
N HIS A 332 -28.92 -1.95 -13.44
CA HIS A 332 -29.67 -0.70 -13.59
C HIS A 332 -30.61 -0.48 -12.40
N ASN A 333 -30.62 0.74 -11.89
CA ASN A 333 -31.54 1.19 -10.84
C ASN A 333 -32.24 2.48 -11.29
N PRO A 334 -33.56 2.46 -11.54
CA PRO A 334 -34.28 3.65 -11.99
C PRO A 334 -34.22 4.84 -11.05
N LYS A 335 -34.06 4.59 -9.73
CA LYS A 335 -33.94 5.65 -8.71
C LYS A 335 -32.54 6.28 -8.67
N LYS A 336 -31.53 5.56 -9.15
CA LYS A 336 -30.13 6.03 -9.22
C LYS A 336 -29.56 5.68 -10.60
N PRO A 337 -30.05 6.32 -11.69
CA PRO A 337 -29.63 6.01 -13.04
C PRO A 337 -28.15 6.29 -13.26
N ARG A 338 -27.54 5.50 -14.10
CA ARG A 338 -26.16 5.67 -14.56
C ARG A 338 -25.98 4.96 -15.90
N TRP A 339 -24.97 5.41 -16.65
CA TRP A 339 -24.55 4.75 -17.88
C TRP A 339 -25.71 4.58 -18.88
N GLU A 340 -26.46 5.69 -19.13
CA GLU A 340 -27.61 5.72 -20.05
C GLU A 340 -28.75 4.80 -19.62
N SER A 341 -29.06 4.79 -18.32
CA SER A 341 -30.08 3.92 -17.75
C SER A 341 -29.85 2.44 -18.04
N LYS A 342 -28.59 2.00 -18.13
CA LYS A 342 -28.24 0.59 -18.40
C LYS A 342 -27.41 -0.01 -17.27
N SER A 343 -27.44 -1.32 -17.15
CA SER A 343 -26.47 -2.08 -16.36
C SER A 343 -25.07 -1.97 -16.94
N GLY A 344 -24.06 -2.30 -16.16
CA GLY A 344 -22.70 -2.30 -16.65
C GLY A 344 -21.67 -2.63 -15.55
N GLN A 345 -20.45 -2.79 -16.00
CA GLN A 345 -19.32 -3.10 -15.15
C GLN A 345 -18.11 -2.31 -15.62
N SER A 346 -17.52 -1.49 -14.75
CA SER A 346 -16.41 -0.66 -15.14
C SER A 346 -15.06 -1.34 -14.90
N ALA A 347 -14.06 -0.94 -15.67
CA ALA A 347 -12.70 -1.39 -15.52
C ALA A 347 -11.73 -0.21 -15.61
N VAL A 348 -10.55 -0.30 -15.01
CA VAL A 348 -9.45 0.63 -15.25
C VAL A 348 -8.33 -0.09 -15.99
N LYS A 349 -7.86 0.52 -17.06
CA LYS A 349 -6.65 0.13 -17.79
C LYS A 349 -5.62 1.22 -17.60
N ALA A 350 -4.39 0.84 -17.23
CA ALA A 350 -3.29 1.79 -17.13
C ALA A 350 -1.99 1.15 -17.58
N SER A 351 -1.12 1.95 -18.19
CA SER A 351 0.24 1.57 -18.55
C SER A 351 1.19 2.72 -18.24
N LYS A 352 2.36 2.37 -17.68
CA LYS A 352 3.44 3.30 -17.42
C LYS A 352 4.73 2.79 -18.03
N TYR A 353 5.50 3.70 -18.58
CA TYR A 353 6.87 3.47 -19.03
C TYR A 353 7.73 4.60 -18.48
N GLY A 354 8.87 4.28 -17.92
CA GLY A 354 9.74 5.30 -17.35
C GLY A 354 11.20 5.01 -17.55
N LEU A 355 11.95 6.10 -17.60
CA LEU A 355 13.41 6.11 -17.55
C LEU A 355 13.83 7.04 -16.42
N ARG A 356 14.70 6.55 -15.55
CA ARG A 356 15.26 7.29 -14.43
C ARG A 356 16.76 7.22 -14.48
N GLY A 357 17.41 8.38 -14.41
CA GLY A 357 18.86 8.47 -14.28
C GLY A 357 19.23 9.32 -13.07
N GLN A 358 20.15 8.84 -12.25
CA GLN A 358 20.60 9.58 -11.08
C GLN A 358 22.09 9.35 -10.78
N LEU A 359 22.71 10.38 -10.23
CA LEU A 359 24.08 10.40 -9.76
C LEU A 359 24.09 10.73 -8.26
N ILE A 360 24.95 10.08 -7.51
CA ILE A 360 25.18 10.34 -6.09
C ILE A 360 26.67 10.68 -5.90
N SER A 361 26.95 11.95 -5.69
CA SER A 361 28.32 12.44 -5.44
C SER A 361 28.58 12.57 -3.93
N LYS A 362 29.68 12.00 -3.47
CA LYS A 362 30.14 12.06 -2.08
C LYS A 362 31.23 13.12 -2.00
N VAL A 363 30.93 14.24 -1.31
CA VAL A 363 31.82 15.40 -1.19
C VAL A 363 32.23 15.53 0.27
N ARG A 364 33.52 15.62 0.53
CA ARG A 364 34.09 15.92 1.84
C ARG A 364 34.67 17.32 1.78
N PHE A 365 34.07 18.25 2.52
CA PHE A 365 34.54 19.63 2.60
C PHE A 365 35.66 19.78 3.65
N THR A 366 35.44 19.14 4.80
CA THR A 366 36.39 19.03 5.90
C THR A 366 36.26 17.66 6.55
N ASP A 367 37.04 17.35 7.57
CA ASP A 367 36.94 16.10 8.34
C ASP A 367 35.59 16.00 9.05
N ASP A 368 35.01 17.14 9.45
CA ASP A 368 33.74 17.22 10.16
C ASP A 368 32.54 17.54 9.26
N ILE A 369 32.75 17.88 7.99
CA ILE A 369 31.67 18.27 7.05
C ILE A 369 31.74 17.43 5.80
N HIS A 370 30.77 16.58 5.63
CA HIS A 370 30.62 15.77 4.43
C HIS A 370 29.16 15.81 3.89
N SER A 371 29.04 15.73 2.58
CA SER A 371 27.75 15.78 1.90
C SER A 371 27.58 14.65 0.89
N GLN A 372 26.38 14.15 0.78
CA GLN A 372 25.94 13.33 -0.34
C GLN A 372 24.96 14.18 -1.18
N ILE A 373 25.28 14.33 -2.45
CA ILE A 373 24.49 15.11 -3.40
C ILE A 373 23.91 14.15 -4.41
N LEU A 374 22.61 13.93 -4.35
CA LEU A 374 21.82 13.20 -5.33
C LEU A 374 21.26 14.17 -6.35
N TYR A 375 21.47 13.91 -7.63
CA TYR A 375 20.87 14.68 -8.72
C TYR A 375 20.59 13.81 -9.92
N GLY A 376 19.56 14.18 -10.69
CA GLY A 376 19.14 13.39 -11.83
C GLY A 376 17.82 13.85 -12.43
N SER A 377 17.22 12.97 -13.21
CA SER A 377 15.92 13.22 -13.80
C SER A 377 15.10 11.94 -13.98
N ASP A 378 13.78 12.10 -13.92
CA ASP A 378 12.81 11.08 -14.28
C ASP A 378 12.11 11.50 -15.59
N PHE A 379 11.86 10.53 -16.46
CA PHE A 379 10.90 10.63 -17.54
C PHE A 379 9.87 9.52 -17.37
N VAL A 380 8.58 9.87 -17.35
CA VAL A 380 7.48 8.89 -17.16
C VAL A 380 6.35 9.22 -18.12
N MET A 381 5.95 8.23 -18.92
CA MET A 381 4.72 8.20 -19.69
C MET A 381 3.69 7.38 -18.91
N ASP A 382 2.50 7.92 -18.66
CA ASP A 382 1.38 7.25 -17.97
C ASP A 382 0.12 7.39 -18.81
N THR A 383 -0.44 6.28 -19.27
CA THR A 383 -1.71 6.23 -20.00
C THR A 383 -2.75 5.51 -19.16
N THR A 384 -3.88 6.17 -18.91
CA THR A 384 -4.94 5.62 -18.06
C THR A 384 -6.33 5.94 -18.63
N SER A 385 -7.23 4.93 -18.63
CA SER A 385 -8.63 5.06 -19.02
C SER A 385 -9.56 4.23 -18.11
N GLN A 386 -10.86 4.57 -18.11
CA GLN A 386 -11.86 3.76 -17.43
C GLN A 386 -13.04 3.44 -18.37
N PRO A 387 -12.92 2.39 -19.20
CA PRO A 387 -14.04 1.88 -19.98
C PRO A 387 -15.00 1.06 -19.11
N LEU A 388 -16.20 0.79 -19.62
CA LEU A 388 -17.02 -0.33 -19.21
C LEU A 388 -16.55 -1.60 -19.94
N VAL A 389 -16.87 -2.77 -19.36
CA VAL A 389 -16.52 -4.07 -19.95
C VAL A 389 -17.16 -4.28 -21.32
N ASP A 390 -18.33 -3.67 -21.55
CA ASP A 390 -19.06 -3.70 -22.83
C ASP A 390 -18.54 -2.70 -23.88
N GLY A 391 -17.46 -1.97 -23.59
CA GLY A 391 -16.81 -1.06 -24.53
C GLY A 391 -17.25 0.41 -24.41
N ARG A 392 -18.32 0.74 -23.68
CA ARG A 392 -18.68 2.15 -23.43
C ARG A 392 -17.56 2.86 -22.66
N ILE A 393 -17.22 4.08 -23.02
CA ILE A 393 -16.16 4.85 -22.39
C ILE A 393 -16.74 5.70 -21.27
N TRP A 394 -16.37 5.41 -20.02
CA TRP A 394 -16.81 6.20 -18.87
C TRP A 394 -15.82 7.31 -18.51
N THR A 395 -14.53 7.02 -18.52
CA THR A 395 -13.46 8.01 -18.44
C THR A 395 -12.61 7.91 -19.69
N PRO A 396 -12.38 9.00 -20.43
CA PRO A 396 -11.57 8.99 -21.65
C PRO A 396 -10.14 8.50 -21.34
N GLU A 397 -9.45 8.07 -22.37
CA GLU A 397 -8.03 7.79 -22.25
C GLU A 397 -7.25 9.11 -22.08
N MET A 398 -6.40 9.14 -21.07
CA MET A 398 -5.51 10.25 -20.76
C MET A 398 -4.09 9.75 -20.88
N THR A 399 -3.25 10.44 -21.64
CA THR A 399 -1.82 10.14 -21.73
C THR A 399 -1.02 11.31 -21.16
N SER A 400 -0.20 11.03 -20.18
CA SER A 400 0.63 12.02 -19.49
C SER A 400 2.11 11.76 -19.80
N TYR A 401 2.85 12.80 -20.12
CA TYR A 401 4.30 12.81 -20.22
C TYR A 401 4.86 13.69 -19.12
N ASN A 402 5.65 13.11 -18.22
CA ASN A 402 6.29 13.84 -17.12
C ASN A 402 7.81 13.83 -17.29
N PHE A 403 8.42 15.00 -17.34
CA PHE A 403 9.86 15.20 -17.23
C PHE A 403 10.16 15.91 -15.92
N ALA A 404 11.06 15.36 -15.11
CA ALA A 404 11.26 15.89 -13.77
C ALA A 404 12.72 15.80 -13.29
N PRO A 405 13.50 16.87 -13.48
CA PRO A 405 14.80 17.01 -12.86
C PRO A 405 14.67 17.23 -11.34
N PHE A 406 15.64 16.72 -10.59
CA PHE A 406 15.69 16.86 -9.14
C PHE A 406 17.13 16.94 -8.63
N VAL A 407 17.26 17.55 -7.46
CA VAL A 407 18.49 17.56 -6.65
C VAL A 407 18.13 17.39 -5.19
N GLN A 408 18.93 16.64 -4.46
CA GLN A 408 18.81 16.48 -3.01
C GLN A 408 20.19 16.44 -2.38
N THR A 409 20.37 17.13 -1.27
CA THR A 409 21.59 17.08 -0.49
C THR A 409 21.32 16.48 0.89
N LYS A 410 22.27 15.70 1.38
CA LYS A 410 22.37 15.28 2.78
C LYS A 410 23.73 15.71 3.27
N THR A 411 23.79 16.77 4.06
CA THR A 411 25.04 17.31 4.62
C THR A 411 25.08 17.01 6.11
N THR A 412 26.16 16.37 6.53
CA THR A 412 26.42 16.06 7.93
C THR A 412 27.54 16.99 8.43
N PHE A 413 27.28 17.62 9.57
CA PHE A 413 28.20 18.50 10.28
C PHE A 413 28.57 17.85 11.61
N ALA A 414 29.84 17.95 12.00
CA ALA A 414 30.39 17.40 13.25
C ALA A 414 29.94 15.94 13.50
N ASN A 415 29.67 15.18 12.43
CA ASN A 415 29.17 13.80 12.46
C ASN A 415 27.81 13.58 13.13
N HIS A 416 27.12 14.63 13.60
CA HIS A 416 25.89 14.51 14.41
C HIS A 416 24.72 15.33 13.89
N TYR A 417 24.97 16.44 13.20
CA TYR A 417 23.93 17.33 12.69
C TYR A 417 23.72 17.04 11.21
N VAL A 418 22.54 16.59 10.85
CA VAL A 418 22.21 16.28 9.45
C VAL A 418 21.20 17.29 8.92
N LEU A 419 21.63 18.05 7.92
CA LEU A 419 20.77 18.95 7.15
C LEU A 419 20.48 18.33 5.80
N LYS A 420 19.20 18.28 5.43
CA LYS A 420 18.77 17.86 4.11
C LYS A 420 18.03 18.98 3.41
N PHE A 421 18.32 19.11 2.14
CA PHE A 421 17.60 19.99 1.23
C PHE A 421 17.33 19.24 -0.05
N GLY A 422 16.12 19.39 -0.60
CA GLY A 422 15.74 18.80 -1.88
C GLY A 422 14.85 19.72 -2.68
N LEU A 423 14.98 19.62 -3.98
CA LEU A 423 14.19 20.35 -4.94
C LEU A 423 13.89 19.46 -6.14
N ARG A 424 12.62 19.41 -6.55
CA ARG A 424 12.19 18.73 -7.77
C ARG A 424 11.30 19.65 -8.58
N TYR A 425 11.52 19.67 -9.88
CA TYR A 425 10.64 20.36 -10.83
C TYR A 425 9.95 19.33 -11.69
N ASP A 426 8.62 19.32 -11.71
CA ASP A 426 7.81 18.46 -12.58
C ASP A 426 7.19 19.29 -13.71
N TYR A 427 7.45 18.91 -14.95
CA TYR A 427 6.75 19.37 -16.15
C TYR A 427 5.92 18.23 -16.69
N ILE A 428 4.59 18.37 -16.62
CA ILE A 428 3.65 17.32 -17.00
C ILE A 428 2.72 17.86 -18.09
N ASP A 429 2.69 17.17 -19.23
CA ASP A 429 1.72 17.37 -20.30
C ASP A 429 0.74 16.21 -20.33
N VAL A 430 -0.55 16.47 -20.11
CA VAL A 430 -1.61 15.46 -20.15
C VAL A 430 -2.47 15.70 -21.38
N SER A 431 -2.40 14.81 -22.34
CA SER A 431 -3.24 14.79 -23.54
C SER A 431 -4.55 14.04 -23.27
N VAL A 432 -5.66 14.64 -23.66
CA VAL A 432 -7.01 14.07 -23.58
C VAL A 432 -7.66 14.19 -24.98
N PRO A 433 -8.13 13.10 -25.58
CA PRO A 433 -8.82 13.16 -26.88
C PRO A 433 -10.20 13.82 -26.77
N ASN A 434 -10.81 14.15 -27.90
CA ASN A 434 -12.23 14.50 -27.93
C ASN A 434 -13.05 13.32 -27.38
N TYR A 435 -14.03 13.59 -26.54
CA TYR A 435 -14.85 12.52 -25.97
C TYR A 435 -16.28 12.98 -25.67
N ASN A 436 -17.16 12.00 -25.52
CA ASN A 436 -18.52 12.18 -25.05
C ASN A 436 -18.60 11.77 -23.58
N VAL A 437 -19.15 12.62 -22.72
CA VAL A 437 -19.46 12.25 -21.34
C VAL A 437 -20.57 11.19 -21.35
N LEU A 438 -20.31 10.03 -20.75
CA LEU A 438 -21.32 8.98 -20.64
C LEU A 438 -22.48 9.45 -19.76
N ARG A 439 -23.66 9.62 -20.37
CA ARG A 439 -24.87 10.16 -19.72
C ARG A 439 -25.34 9.30 -18.56
N LEU A 440 -26.03 9.89 -17.58
CA LEU A 440 -26.67 9.13 -16.51
C LEU A 440 -27.93 8.43 -17.03
N LYS A 441 -28.79 9.18 -17.73
CA LYS A 441 -29.97 8.65 -18.43
C LYS A 441 -29.75 8.78 -19.94
N ASP A 442 -30.36 7.91 -20.68
CA ASP A 442 -30.39 7.97 -22.15
C ASP A 442 -31.09 9.24 -22.70
N THR A 443 -31.99 9.82 -21.91
CA THR A 443 -32.71 11.06 -22.21
C THR A 443 -31.95 12.33 -21.84
N ASP A 444 -30.84 12.23 -21.08
CA ASP A 444 -30.04 13.40 -20.72
C ASP A 444 -29.36 13.99 -21.96
N PRO A 445 -29.13 15.32 -22.02
CA PRO A 445 -28.38 15.93 -23.12
C PRO A 445 -26.94 15.37 -23.20
N GLN A 446 -26.47 15.17 -24.43
CA GLN A 446 -25.10 14.72 -24.66
C GLN A 446 -24.13 15.89 -24.46
N VAL A 447 -23.14 15.71 -23.60
CA VAL A 447 -22.01 16.63 -23.46
C VAL A 447 -20.84 16.12 -24.29
N HIS A 448 -20.48 16.90 -25.32
CA HIS A 448 -19.28 16.67 -26.12
C HIS A 448 -18.16 17.56 -25.56
N VAL A 449 -17.03 16.96 -25.26
CA VAL A 449 -15.87 17.71 -24.75
C VAL A 449 -14.78 17.71 -25.82
N GLN A 450 -14.42 18.90 -26.30
CA GLN A 450 -13.25 19.07 -27.12
C GLN A 450 -12.01 18.83 -26.27
N GLY A 451 -11.21 17.85 -26.66
CA GLY A 451 -9.96 17.48 -26.02
C GLY A 451 -8.85 18.53 -26.19
N GLY A 452 -7.66 18.15 -25.82
CA GLY A 452 -6.47 19.01 -25.88
C GLY A 452 -5.43 18.58 -24.87
N SER A 453 -4.50 19.48 -24.55
CA SER A 453 -3.45 19.28 -23.55
C SER A 453 -3.68 20.12 -22.30
N LEU A 454 -3.37 19.51 -21.13
CA LEU A 454 -3.30 20.18 -19.83
C LEU A 454 -1.84 20.18 -19.36
N ILE A 455 -1.26 21.34 -19.25
CA ILE A 455 0.14 21.49 -18.83
C ILE A 455 0.21 21.88 -17.37
N TYR A 456 0.94 21.07 -16.59
CA TYR A 456 1.19 21.31 -15.18
C TYR A 456 2.68 21.55 -14.96
N LYS A 457 3.00 22.58 -14.19
CA LYS A 457 4.37 22.91 -13.76
C LYS A 457 4.37 23.01 -12.26
N ASN A 458 5.26 22.26 -11.62
CA ASN A 458 5.34 22.26 -10.17
C ASN A 458 6.79 22.21 -9.69
N LEU A 459 7.12 23.10 -8.75
CA LEU A 459 8.37 23.07 -8.01
C LEU A 459 8.06 22.62 -6.59
N SER A 460 8.65 21.50 -6.16
CA SER A 460 8.44 20.90 -4.85
C SER A 460 9.71 20.94 -4.02
N PRO A 461 9.83 21.85 -3.04
CA PRO A 461 10.93 21.88 -2.10
C PRO A 461 10.74 20.89 -0.94
N ASN A 462 11.82 20.46 -0.34
CA ASN A 462 11.87 19.86 0.99
C ASN A 462 13.10 20.34 1.73
N VAL A 463 12.98 20.47 3.05
CA VAL A 463 14.10 20.79 3.94
C VAL A 463 13.85 20.14 5.28
N GLY A 464 14.91 19.69 5.93
CA GLY A 464 14.79 19.15 7.26
C GLY A 464 16.13 19.02 7.94
N PHE A 465 16.05 18.95 9.24
CA PHE A 465 17.19 18.89 10.12
C PHE A 465 16.98 17.79 11.16
N THR A 466 18.02 17.03 11.47
CA THR A 466 18.03 16.06 12.58
C THR A 466 19.36 16.10 13.31
N TYR A 467 19.30 15.83 14.61
CA TYR A 467 20.43 15.66 15.49
C TYR A 467 20.47 14.22 15.99
N ASN A 468 21.57 13.50 15.80
CA ASN A 468 21.66 12.07 16.05
C ASN A 468 22.83 11.62 16.93
N GLU A 469 23.53 12.53 17.64
CA GLU A 469 24.62 12.19 18.54
C GLU A 469 24.17 11.32 19.72
N HIS A 470 23.13 11.77 20.43
CA HIS A 470 22.64 11.08 21.60
C HIS A 470 21.50 10.12 21.26
N LYS A 471 21.74 8.82 21.39
CA LYS A 471 20.74 7.79 21.10
C LYS A 471 19.45 7.93 21.92
N ILE A 472 19.54 8.55 23.12
CA ILE A 472 18.38 8.76 24.00
C ILE A 472 17.42 9.81 23.45
N PHE A 473 17.92 10.80 22.68
CA PHE A 473 17.07 11.84 22.12
C PHE A 473 17.62 12.34 20.78
N GLN A 474 16.96 11.95 19.71
CA GLN A 474 17.31 12.29 18.33
C GLN A 474 16.15 13.05 17.68
N PRO A 475 16.06 14.38 17.90
CA PRO A 475 14.99 15.20 17.36
C PRO A 475 15.17 15.45 15.86
N PHE A 476 14.05 15.62 15.16
CA PHE A 476 14.01 16.09 13.79
C PHE A 476 12.90 17.09 13.57
N VAL A 477 13.11 17.96 12.59
CA VAL A 477 12.09 18.88 12.08
C VAL A 477 12.17 18.92 10.57
N SER A 478 11.01 18.97 9.90
CA SER A 478 10.97 19.02 8.44
C SER A 478 9.81 19.83 7.90
N TYR A 479 10.04 20.37 6.71
CA TYR A 479 9.05 20.88 5.79
C TYR A 479 9.20 20.17 4.45
N SER A 480 8.09 19.77 3.85
CA SER A 480 8.07 19.17 2.52
C SER A 480 6.77 19.49 1.79
N GLN A 481 6.87 19.66 0.47
CA GLN A 481 5.71 19.86 -0.38
C GLN A 481 5.49 18.64 -1.28
N GLY A 482 4.27 18.10 -1.25
CA GLY A 482 3.79 17.08 -2.17
C GLY A 482 2.89 17.68 -3.25
N PHE A 483 2.79 16.94 -4.35
CA PHE A 483 2.04 17.35 -5.52
C PHE A 483 1.29 16.16 -6.13
N SER A 484 0.08 16.38 -6.63
CA SER A 484 -0.67 15.37 -7.37
C SER A 484 -1.68 15.96 -8.34
N ILE A 485 -1.75 15.40 -9.55
CA ILE A 485 -2.89 15.53 -10.46
C ILE A 485 -3.96 14.54 -9.98
N PHE A 486 -4.59 14.87 -8.86
CA PHE A 486 -5.45 13.93 -8.14
C PHE A 486 -6.72 13.60 -8.93
N ASP A 487 -6.80 12.32 -9.38
CA ASP A 487 -7.99 11.66 -9.95
C ASP A 487 -8.69 12.48 -11.06
N LEU A 488 -7.89 13.00 -12.02
CA LEU A 488 -8.37 13.76 -13.17
C LEU A 488 -9.51 13.05 -13.91
N GLY A 489 -9.43 11.73 -14.03
CA GLY A 489 -10.45 10.93 -14.69
C GLY A 489 -11.85 11.03 -14.04
N ARG A 490 -11.94 11.19 -12.70
CA ARG A 490 -13.24 11.46 -12.05
C ARG A 490 -13.78 12.83 -12.38
N THR A 491 -12.92 13.80 -12.57
CA THR A 491 -13.33 15.14 -13.00
C THR A 491 -13.84 15.11 -14.44
N LEU A 492 -13.12 14.47 -15.35
CA LEU A 492 -13.47 14.40 -16.77
C LEU A 492 -14.77 13.62 -17.03
N ARG A 493 -15.00 12.50 -16.36
CA ARG A 493 -16.23 11.69 -16.54
C ARG A 493 -17.52 12.38 -16.10
N SER A 494 -17.42 13.46 -15.35
CA SER A 494 -18.55 14.27 -14.86
C SER A 494 -18.51 15.70 -15.38
N ALA A 495 -17.76 15.94 -16.44
CA ALA A 495 -17.63 17.26 -17.05
C ALA A 495 -18.98 17.80 -17.54
N LYS A 496 -19.20 19.10 -17.32
CA LYS A 496 -20.37 19.83 -17.81
C LYS A 496 -19.96 20.85 -18.89
N ALA A 497 -18.66 21.13 -19.00
CA ALA A 497 -18.11 22.03 -20.00
C ALA A 497 -17.84 21.30 -21.31
N ASP A 498 -17.93 22.02 -22.42
CA ASP A 498 -17.73 21.54 -23.79
C ASP A 498 -16.26 21.56 -24.25
N ILE A 499 -15.38 22.20 -23.49
CA ILE A 499 -13.95 22.33 -23.79
C ILE A 499 -13.13 21.98 -22.56
N LEU A 500 -12.06 21.22 -22.74
CA LEU A 500 -11.17 20.74 -21.67
C LEU A 500 -10.61 21.88 -20.80
N SER A 501 -10.24 23.00 -21.39
CA SER A 501 -9.68 24.16 -20.69
C SER A 501 -10.66 24.88 -19.74
N LYS A 502 -11.96 24.65 -19.88
CA LYS A 502 -13.00 25.17 -18.97
C LYS A 502 -13.27 24.25 -17.77
N ILE A 503 -12.70 23.04 -17.74
CA ILE A 503 -12.85 22.10 -16.63
C ILE A 503 -11.80 22.44 -15.57
N ASN A 504 -12.21 22.55 -14.29
CA ASN A 504 -11.26 22.79 -13.20
C ASN A 504 -10.43 21.52 -12.94
N THR A 505 -9.21 21.51 -13.46
CA THR A 505 -8.25 20.42 -13.39
C THR A 505 -6.99 20.77 -12.60
N GLU A 506 -6.98 21.88 -11.84
CA GLU A 506 -5.82 22.30 -11.06
C GLU A 506 -5.26 21.17 -10.17
N PRO A 507 -3.93 21.04 -10.07
CA PRO A 507 -3.33 20.01 -9.24
C PRO A 507 -3.45 20.35 -7.75
N VAL A 508 -3.41 19.30 -6.93
CA VAL A 508 -3.36 19.42 -5.47
C VAL A 508 -1.91 19.57 -5.04
N LYS A 509 -1.61 20.62 -4.28
CA LYS A 509 -0.35 20.82 -3.56
C LYS A 509 -0.60 20.69 -2.06
N THR A 510 0.29 19.98 -1.37
CA THR A 510 0.16 19.78 0.07
C THR A 510 1.47 20.12 0.74
N ASP A 511 1.44 21.13 1.61
CA ASP A 511 2.54 21.48 2.50
C ASP A 511 2.47 20.61 3.76
N ASN A 512 3.57 20.00 4.12
CA ASN A 512 3.69 19.16 5.30
C ASN A 512 4.77 19.71 6.23
N TYR A 513 4.43 19.89 7.49
CA TYR A 513 5.30 20.28 8.58
C TYR A 513 5.32 19.15 9.61
N GLU A 514 6.48 18.74 10.03
CA GLU A 514 6.63 17.68 11.02
C GLU A 514 7.75 17.99 12.00
N ILE A 515 7.48 17.71 13.27
CA ILE A 515 8.48 17.71 14.34
C ILE A 515 8.35 16.39 15.10
N GLY A 516 9.46 15.75 15.38
CA GLY A 516 9.46 14.47 16.08
C GLY A 516 10.80 14.12 16.69
N ALA A 517 10.85 12.95 17.31
CA ALA A 517 12.08 12.41 17.86
C ALA A 517 12.06 10.88 17.83
N TYR A 518 13.28 10.32 17.72
CA TYR A 518 13.58 8.92 18.02
C TYR A 518 14.35 8.86 19.35
N SER A 519 14.13 7.80 20.11
CA SER A 519 14.81 7.54 21.36
C SER A 519 15.16 6.07 21.48
N LYS A 520 16.39 5.77 21.86
CA LYS A 520 16.87 4.44 22.20
C LYS A 520 17.53 4.48 23.58
N ILE A 521 16.86 3.89 24.56
CA ILE A 521 17.35 3.87 25.95
C ILE A 521 17.96 2.49 26.23
N GLY A 522 19.27 2.45 26.22
CA GLY A 522 20.02 1.19 26.28
C GLY A 522 19.63 0.25 25.13
N ASN A 523 19.51 -1.06 25.46
CA ASN A 523 18.98 -2.07 24.55
C ASN A 523 17.53 -2.47 24.90
N HIS A 524 16.90 -1.74 25.82
CA HIS A 524 15.63 -2.16 26.42
C HIS A 524 14.43 -1.39 25.91
N ILE A 525 14.59 -0.13 25.45
CA ILE A 525 13.45 0.69 25.08
C ILE A 525 13.75 1.44 23.77
N GLN A 526 12.82 1.39 22.83
CA GLN A 526 12.78 2.24 21.65
C GLN A 526 11.48 3.02 21.65
N LEU A 527 11.58 4.31 21.50
CA LEU A 527 10.45 5.21 21.37
C LEU A 527 10.57 6.02 20.08
N SER A 528 9.44 6.34 19.49
CA SER A 528 9.38 7.37 18.46
C SER A 528 8.05 8.09 18.56
N GLY A 529 8.08 9.37 18.24
CA GLY A 529 6.86 10.17 18.20
C GLY A 529 7.03 11.36 17.29
N SER A 530 5.93 11.81 16.72
CA SER A 530 5.91 13.05 15.93
C SER A 530 4.55 13.74 16.02
N PHE A 531 4.59 15.07 15.89
CA PHE A 531 3.47 15.92 15.59
C PHE A 531 3.57 16.36 14.13
N PHE A 532 2.47 16.30 13.40
CA PHE A 532 2.42 16.70 12.00
C PHE A 532 1.24 17.63 11.71
N HIS A 533 1.46 18.51 10.74
CA HIS A 533 0.44 19.41 10.20
C HIS A 533 0.56 19.47 8.70
N THR A 534 -0.53 19.20 7.97
CA THR A 534 -0.57 19.34 6.50
C THR A 534 -1.62 20.36 6.10
N TYR A 535 -1.30 21.14 5.08
CA TYR A 535 -2.19 22.13 4.49
C TYR A 535 -2.25 21.97 2.98
N SER A 536 -3.46 22.08 2.42
CA SER A 536 -3.68 22.10 0.98
C SER A 536 -4.72 23.16 0.63
N LYS A 537 -4.35 24.05 -0.30
CA LYS A 537 -5.27 25.08 -0.81
C LYS A 537 -6.44 24.48 -1.58
N LEU A 538 -6.21 23.34 -2.25
CA LEU A 538 -7.22 22.55 -2.97
C LEU A 538 -7.31 21.17 -2.36
N GLY A 539 -8.53 20.73 -2.10
CA GLY A 539 -8.79 19.42 -1.54
C GLY A 539 -8.51 18.26 -2.51
N SER A 540 -8.21 17.11 -1.90
CA SER A 540 -8.14 15.81 -2.57
C SER A 540 -9.14 14.80 -1.98
N ASP A 541 -10.12 15.29 -1.24
CA ASP A 541 -11.15 14.46 -0.63
C ASP A 541 -12.19 14.03 -1.66
N LEU A 542 -12.85 12.92 -1.41
CA LEU A 542 -13.93 12.43 -2.25
C LEU A 542 -15.26 12.64 -1.55
N LYS A 543 -16.20 13.32 -2.19
CA LYS A 543 -17.58 13.43 -1.71
C LYS A 543 -18.55 12.75 -2.66
N SER A 544 -19.61 12.18 -2.11
CA SER A 544 -20.67 11.57 -2.92
C SER A 544 -21.67 12.64 -3.35
N VAL A 545 -21.90 12.72 -4.66
CA VAL A 545 -22.95 13.57 -5.26
C VAL A 545 -23.81 12.68 -6.14
N ASN A 546 -25.07 12.55 -5.82
CA ASN A 546 -26.03 11.66 -6.53
C ASN A 546 -25.52 10.19 -6.67
N GLY A 547 -24.82 9.69 -5.63
CA GLY A 547 -24.24 8.34 -5.61
C GLY A 547 -22.96 8.16 -6.41
N PHE A 548 -22.32 9.25 -6.88
CA PHE A 548 -21.02 9.26 -7.54
C PHE A 548 -19.97 9.95 -6.67
N TRP A 549 -18.80 9.36 -6.60
CA TRP A 549 -17.66 9.98 -5.96
C TRP A 549 -17.05 11.04 -6.89
N VAL A 550 -17.02 12.28 -6.43
CA VAL A 550 -16.39 13.44 -7.08
C VAL A 550 -15.30 14.01 -6.18
N VAL A 551 -14.33 14.69 -6.77
CA VAL A 551 -13.23 15.32 -6.02
C VAL A 551 -13.73 16.61 -5.36
N ASP A 552 -13.56 16.74 -4.04
CA ASP A 552 -13.81 17.97 -3.30
C ASP A 552 -12.59 18.90 -3.39
N ARG A 553 -12.80 20.13 -3.85
CA ARG A 553 -11.77 21.12 -4.11
C ARG A 553 -11.66 22.20 -3.03
N SER A 554 -12.29 22.00 -1.88
CA SER A 554 -12.20 22.95 -0.77
C SER A 554 -10.81 22.92 -0.09
N PRO A 555 -10.33 24.05 0.47
CA PRO A 555 -9.11 24.05 1.27
C PRO A 555 -9.17 23.08 2.44
N GLN A 556 -8.08 22.37 2.72
CA GLN A 556 -8.02 21.34 3.73
C GLN A 556 -6.76 21.45 4.60
N LYS A 557 -6.89 21.13 5.89
CA LYS A 557 -5.76 20.89 6.79
C LYS A 557 -5.98 19.60 7.58
N VAL A 558 -4.89 18.88 7.84
CA VAL A 558 -4.88 17.71 8.72
C VAL A 558 -3.76 17.91 9.73
N TYR A 559 -4.02 17.63 10.98
CA TYR A 559 -3.04 17.73 12.05
C TYR A 559 -3.25 16.64 13.09
N GLY A 560 -2.17 16.18 13.68
CA GLY A 560 -2.24 15.12 14.67
C GLY A 560 -0.88 14.71 15.19
N PHE A 561 -0.88 13.66 15.99
CA PHE A 561 0.33 13.11 16.56
C PHE A 561 0.30 11.57 16.55
N GLU A 562 1.48 10.98 16.59
CA GLU A 562 1.66 9.55 16.74
C GLU A 562 2.81 9.25 17.70
N VAL A 563 2.68 8.15 18.42
CA VAL A 563 3.69 7.64 19.35
C VAL A 563 3.81 6.14 19.16
N ASN A 564 5.04 5.63 19.16
CA ASN A 564 5.35 4.20 19.12
C ASN A 564 6.36 3.87 20.20
N ALA A 565 6.19 2.72 20.84
CA ALA A 565 7.09 2.19 21.85
C ALA A 565 7.30 0.70 21.64
N ASP A 566 8.57 0.26 21.63
CA ASP A 566 8.97 -1.15 21.73
C ASP A 566 9.86 -1.30 22.97
N ILE A 567 9.50 -2.26 23.84
CA ILE A 567 10.18 -2.50 25.11
C ILE A 567 10.65 -3.96 25.13
N PHE A 568 11.88 -4.17 25.50
CA PHE A 568 12.58 -5.45 25.55
C PHE A 568 13.03 -5.71 27.01
N PRO A 569 12.12 -6.12 27.92
CA PRO A 569 12.45 -6.33 29.32
C PRO A 569 13.48 -7.45 29.52
N THR A 570 13.40 -8.48 28.69
CA THR A 570 14.28 -9.65 28.66
C THR A 570 14.48 -10.13 27.23
N GLU A 571 15.39 -11.08 27.01
CA GLU A 571 15.65 -11.68 25.68
C GLU A 571 14.46 -12.46 25.13
N TRP A 572 13.58 -12.95 25.98
CA TRP A 572 12.43 -13.77 25.60
C TRP A 572 11.11 -13.00 25.56
N LEU A 573 11.08 -11.72 25.99
CA LEU A 573 9.85 -10.92 26.06
C LEU A 573 10.02 -9.59 25.29
N THR A 574 9.12 -9.32 24.37
CA THR A 574 8.98 -8.03 23.71
C THR A 574 7.56 -7.51 23.88
N LEU A 575 7.44 -6.26 24.24
CA LEU A 575 6.17 -5.53 24.32
C LEU A 575 6.21 -4.39 23.33
N GLY A 576 5.15 -4.19 22.59
CA GLY A 576 5.04 -3.04 21.68
C GLY A 576 3.68 -2.38 21.79
N ALA A 577 3.67 -1.06 21.63
CA ALA A 577 2.44 -0.28 21.58
C ALA A 577 2.59 0.91 20.65
N SER A 578 1.50 1.29 19.99
CA SER A 578 1.44 2.51 19.21
C SER A 578 0.07 3.16 19.31
N PHE A 579 0.06 4.48 19.22
CA PHE A 579 -1.15 5.28 19.23
C PHE A 579 -1.05 6.38 18.17
N ILE A 580 -2.15 6.62 17.46
CA ILE A 580 -2.30 7.77 16.58
C ILE A 580 -3.68 8.42 16.73
N SER A 581 -3.67 9.74 16.71
CA SER A 581 -4.90 10.54 16.65
C SER A 581 -4.65 11.76 15.76
N PHE A 582 -5.57 12.04 14.85
CA PHE A 582 -5.50 13.22 14.01
C PHE A 582 -6.88 13.70 13.58
N GLU A 583 -6.95 14.96 13.21
CA GLU A 583 -8.18 15.61 12.77
C GLU A 583 -7.97 16.30 11.43
N GLY A 584 -9.01 16.29 10.59
CA GLY A 584 -9.06 16.96 9.30
C GLY A 584 -10.17 17.98 9.24
N LYS A 585 -9.82 19.21 8.86
CA LYS A 585 -10.75 20.32 8.69
C LYS A 585 -10.73 20.79 7.23
N ASN A 586 -11.90 21.23 6.76
CA ASN A 586 -12.04 21.95 5.50
C ASN A 586 -12.76 23.27 5.69
N LYS A 587 -12.71 24.13 4.68
CA LYS A 587 -13.50 25.36 4.63
C LYS A 587 -14.70 25.12 3.73
N SER A 588 -15.89 25.51 4.16
CA SER A 588 -17.10 25.50 3.32
C SER A 588 -17.01 26.50 2.17
N ASN A 589 -16.31 27.62 2.40
CA ASN A 589 -15.94 28.63 1.39
C ASN A 589 -14.43 28.87 1.41
N VAL A 590 -13.81 29.18 0.27
CA VAL A 590 -12.37 29.48 0.16
C VAL A 590 -11.91 30.56 1.12
N ASN A 591 -12.74 31.60 1.33
CA ASN A 591 -12.49 32.72 2.22
C ASN A 591 -13.14 32.54 3.61
N GLY A 592 -13.81 31.41 3.88
CA GLY A 592 -14.50 31.14 5.13
C GLY A 592 -13.59 30.65 6.26
N ASN A 593 -14.21 30.34 7.38
CA ASN A 593 -13.53 29.71 8.54
C ASN A 593 -13.30 28.21 8.29
N TRP A 594 -12.50 27.60 9.18
CA TRP A 594 -12.29 26.14 9.26
C TRP A 594 -13.47 25.47 10.00
N ASP A 595 -14.65 25.53 9.40
CA ASP A 595 -15.94 25.16 9.97
C ASP A 595 -16.37 23.74 9.64
N GLY A 596 -15.85 23.17 8.55
CA GLY A 596 -16.14 21.79 8.10
C GLY A 596 -15.15 20.76 8.64
N TYR A 597 -15.60 19.51 8.72
CA TYR A 597 -14.74 18.35 8.90
C TYR A 597 -14.53 17.63 7.55
N MET A 598 -13.30 17.21 7.28
CA MET A 598 -13.04 16.31 6.19
C MET A 598 -13.80 15.01 6.39
N ASN A 599 -14.20 14.37 5.29
CA ASN A 599 -15.02 13.17 5.37
C ASN A 599 -14.32 12.03 6.14
N GLY A 600 -15.10 11.10 6.66
CA GLY A 600 -14.61 9.99 7.45
C GLY A 600 -13.78 8.97 6.66
N ILE A 601 -13.92 8.93 5.33
CA ILE A 601 -13.13 8.06 4.46
C ILE A 601 -11.65 8.47 4.51
N SER A 602 -11.39 9.78 4.57
CA SER A 602 -10.04 10.33 4.67
C SER A 602 -9.55 10.36 6.12
N ILE A 603 -10.38 10.77 7.06
CA ILE A 603 -10.00 10.94 8.47
C ILE A 603 -10.68 9.87 9.34
N PRO A 604 -10.02 8.74 9.63
CA PRO A 604 -10.58 7.67 10.46
C PRO A 604 -10.62 8.06 11.94
N ALA A 605 -11.19 7.20 12.76
CA ALA A 605 -11.09 7.27 14.22
C ALA A 605 -9.63 7.04 14.70
N SER A 606 -9.31 7.46 15.93
CA SER A 606 -8.03 7.16 16.56
C SER A 606 -7.77 5.65 16.58
N LYS A 607 -6.50 5.28 16.55
CA LYS A 607 -6.09 3.87 16.53
C LYS A 607 -4.99 3.61 17.55
N THR A 608 -5.16 2.52 18.30
CA THR A 608 -4.13 1.93 19.16
C THR A 608 -3.83 0.53 18.69
N THR A 609 -2.55 0.19 18.60
CA THR A 609 -2.12 -1.20 18.43
C THR A 609 -1.16 -1.54 19.57
N ALA A 610 -1.21 -2.79 20.04
CA ALA A 610 -0.26 -3.30 21.01
C ALA A 610 0.05 -4.77 20.72
N TYR A 611 1.20 -5.23 21.13
CA TYR A 611 1.53 -6.64 21.05
C TYR A 611 2.40 -7.10 22.22
N VAL A 612 2.23 -8.36 22.54
CA VAL A 612 3.09 -9.12 23.46
C VAL A 612 3.66 -10.28 22.70
N ARG A 613 4.99 -10.36 22.65
CA ARG A 613 5.72 -11.43 22.00
C ARG A 613 6.57 -12.16 23.03
N VAL A 614 6.43 -13.47 23.06
CA VAL A 614 7.16 -14.37 23.95
C VAL A 614 7.94 -15.38 23.12
N LEU A 615 9.20 -15.61 23.48
CA LEU A 615 10.06 -16.66 22.94
C LEU A 615 10.23 -17.75 23.98
N PRO A 616 9.33 -18.78 24.03
CA PRO A 616 9.41 -19.85 25.03
C PRO A 616 10.75 -20.61 24.97
N ASN A 617 11.33 -20.68 23.79
CA ASN A 617 12.67 -21.21 23.52
C ASN A 617 13.21 -20.65 22.18
N LYS A 618 14.46 -21.02 21.83
CA LYS A 618 15.11 -20.55 20.58
C LYS A 618 14.43 -21.02 19.29
N LYS A 619 13.51 -21.97 19.35
CA LYS A 619 12.81 -22.55 18.19
C LYS A 619 11.37 -22.08 18.03
N SER A 620 10.81 -21.39 19.03
CA SER A 620 9.39 -21.01 19.02
C SER A 620 9.16 -19.56 19.40
N TYR A 621 8.09 -18.99 18.88
CA TYR A 621 7.54 -17.73 19.35
C TYR A 621 6.02 -17.81 19.40
N ILE A 622 5.44 -17.00 20.28
CA ILE A 622 4.01 -16.73 20.39
C ILE A 622 3.86 -15.21 20.47
N GLN A 623 2.97 -14.63 19.67
CA GLN A 623 2.67 -13.20 19.69
C GLN A 623 1.16 -13.00 19.68
N VAL A 624 0.67 -12.25 20.64
CA VAL A 624 -0.70 -11.77 20.68
C VAL A 624 -0.69 -10.28 20.30
N ASN A 625 -1.53 -9.90 19.34
CA ASN A 625 -1.69 -8.51 18.93
C ASN A 625 -3.08 -8.02 19.34
N TYR A 626 -3.15 -6.80 19.78
CA TYR A 626 -4.37 -6.06 20.11
C TYR A 626 -4.52 -4.88 19.18
N LEU A 627 -5.72 -4.65 18.70
CA LEU A 627 -6.13 -3.51 17.90
C LEU A 627 -7.34 -2.86 18.54
N HIS A 628 -7.26 -1.55 18.80
CA HIS A 628 -8.37 -0.72 19.19
C HIS A 628 -8.57 0.42 18.18
N THR A 629 -9.81 0.67 17.76
CA THR A 629 -10.21 1.91 17.10
C THR A 629 -11.22 2.64 17.95
N GLY A 630 -11.02 3.96 18.10
CA GLY A 630 -11.92 4.80 18.88
C GLY A 630 -13.23 5.11 18.16
N THR A 631 -14.01 5.98 18.77
CA THR A 631 -15.24 6.53 18.18
C THR A 631 -14.94 7.69 17.24
N ARG A 632 -15.72 7.81 16.15
CA ARG A 632 -15.77 9.02 15.34
C ARG A 632 -17.23 9.33 14.97
N ASP A 633 -17.72 10.46 15.44
CA ASP A 633 -19.12 10.89 15.36
C ASP A 633 -19.25 12.38 14.99
N ARG A 634 -18.34 12.91 14.17
CA ARG A 634 -18.21 14.33 13.84
C ARG A 634 -19.32 14.88 12.93
N PHE A 635 -20.13 14.01 12.34
CA PHE A 635 -21.07 14.37 11.29
C PHE A 635 -22.52 14.36 11.80
N ALA A 636 -23.29 15.36 11.36
CA ALA A 636 -24.72 15.38 11.59
C ALA A 636 -25.48 14.61 10.50
N LYS A 637 -26.67 14.15 10.84
CA LYS A 637 -27.63 13.63 9.87
C LYS A 637 -28.16 14.79 9.03
N ASP A 638 -28.49 14.50 7.78
CA ASP A 638 -29.15 15.43 6.87
C ASP A 638 -30.64 15.63 7.23
N ALA A 639 -31.34 16.47 6.48
CA ALA A 639 -32.75 16.76 6.69
C ALA A 639 -33.66 15.53 6.56
N THR A 640 -33.19 14.42 5.97
CA THR A 640 -33.91 13.14 5.86
C THR A 640 -33.62 12.21 7.04
N GLY A 641 -32.84 12.64 8.03
CA GLY A 641 -32.44 11.86 9.19
C GLY A 641 -31.35 10.82 8.89
N LYS A 642 -30.67 10.90 7.73
CA LYS A 642 -29.59 9.99 7.32
C LYS A 642 -28.24 10.66 7.38
N TYR A 643 -27.20 9.87 7.62
CA TYR A 643 -25.83 10.34 7.44
C TYR A 643 -25.49 10.44 5.94
N PRO A 644 -24.86 11.55 5.49
CA PRO A 644 -24.37 11.64 4.12
C PRO A 644 -23.34 10.54 3.82
N GLU A 645 -23.34 10.05 2.59
CA GLU A 645 -22.37 9.02 2.16
C GLU A 645 -20.92 9.51 2.40
N GLY A 646 -20.10 8.69 3.06
CA GLY A 646 -18.74 9.03 3.48
C GLY A 646 -18.62 9.69 4.84
N ASN A 647 -19.75 10.02 5.48
CA ASN A 647 -19.83 10.75 6.76
C ASN A 647 -20.60 9.97 7.83
N GLY A 648 -20.41 8.66 7.86
CA GLY A 648 -21.01 7.80 8.87
C GLY A 648 -20.34 7.89 10.25
N VAL A 649 -20.95 7.23 11.23
CA VAL A 649 -20.45 7.13 12.60
C VAL A 649 -19.66 5.84 12.77
N VAL A 650 -18.51 5.93 13.43
CA VAL A 650 -17.69 4.77 13.83
C VAL A 650 -17.89 4.48 15.31
N SER A 651 -18.30 3.27 15.62
CA SER A 651 -18.27 2.70 16.96
C SER A 651 -16.90 2.07 17.26
N PRO A 652 -16.47 2.04 18.53
CA PRO A 652 -15.17 1.48 18.89
C PRO A 652 -15.12 -0.02 18.61
N ILE A 653 -13.95 -0.49 18.22
CA ILE A 653 -13.69 -1.89 17.89
C ILE A 653 -12.45 -2.35 18.65
N ASP A 654 -12.54 -3.53 19.29
CA ASP A 654 -11.42 -4.20 19.93
C ASP A 654 -11.26 -5.58 19.31
N LEU A 655 -10.08 -5.86 18.77
CA LEU A 655 -9.75 -7.14 18.14
C LEU A 655 -8.43 -7.67 18.67
N PHE A 656 -8.38 -8.99 18.86
CA PHE A 656 -7.16 -9.72 19.18
C PHE A 656 -6.83 -10.66 18.05
N SER A 657 -5.54 -10.78 17.75
CA SER A 657 -5.02 -11.79 16.84
C SER A 657 -3.81 -12.49 17.44
N LEU A 658 -3.56 -13.73 17.02
CA LEU A 658 -2.46 -14.55 17.49
C LEU A 658 -1.60 -14.99 16.30
N SER A 659 -0.30 -14.91 16.44
CA SER A 659 0.64 -15.60 15.56
C SER A 659 1.60 -16.45 16.40
N ALA A 660 1.90 -17.65 15.91
CA ALA A 660 2.84 -18.56 16.55
C ALA A 660 3.67 -19.27 15.49
N GLY A 661 4.86 -19.68 15.87
CA GLY A 661 5.73 -20.44 14.98
C GLY A 661 6.64 -21.37 15.76
N TYR A 662 6.95 -22.51 15.13
CA TYR A 662 7.88 -23.49 15.63
C TYR A 662 8.84 -23.96 14.52
N THR A 663 10.13 -23.91 14.78
CA THR A 663 11.19 -24.37 13.87
C THR A 663 11.70 -25.72 14.34
N PHE A 664 11.32 -26.79 13.64
CA PHE A 664 11.76 -28.16 13.98
C PHE A 664 13.27 -28.30 13.77
N ASN A 665 13.76 -27.86 12.62
CA ASN A 665 15.16 -27.85 12.22
C ASN A 665 15.41 -26.75 11.17
N LYS A 666 16.63 -26.65 10.65
CA LYS A 666 16.99 -25.63 9.63
C LYS A 666 16.14 -25.67 8.35
N ASN A 667 15.53 -26.81 8.05
CA ASN A 667 14.77 -27.05 6.83
C ASN A 667 13.26 -26.91 7.01
N LEU A 668 12.70 -27.18 8.20
CA LEU A 668 11.26 -27.29 8.41
C LEU A 668 10.78 -26.39 9.54
N SER A 669 9.77 -25.57 9.27
CA SER A 669 9.06 -24.78 10.27
C SER A 669 7.55 -24.79 10.06
N LEU A 670 6.81 -24.65 11.17
CA LEU A 670 5.35 -24.56 11.23
C LEU A 670 4.95 -23.15 11.63
N GLY A 671 3.88 -22.64 11.04
CA GLY A 671 3.25 -21.38 11.41
C GLY A 671 1.76 -21.55 11.67
N LEU A 672 1.26 -20.84 12.68
CA LEU A 672 -0.15 -20.69 13.01
C LEU A 672 -0.47 -19.21 13.11
N GLY A 673 -1.57 -18.79 12.53
CA GLY A 673 -2.15 -17.47 12.68
C GLY A 673 -3.64 -17.54 12.94
N ILE A 674 -4.14 -16.67 13.80
CA ILE A 674 -5.57 -16.56 14.10
C ILE A 674 -5.92 -15.06 14.07
N GLU A 675 -6.76 -14.65 13.14
CA GLU A 675 -7.37 -13.33 13.09
C GLU A 675 -8.66 -13.36 13.91
N ASN A 676 -9.02 -12.26 14.57
CA ASN A 676 -10.21 -12.12 15.42
C ASN A 676 -10.36 -13.31 16.39
N LEU A 677 -9.38 -13.47 17.29
CA LEU A 677 -9.25 -14.61 18.21
C LEU A 677 -10.52 -14.85 19.04
N ALA A 678 -11.21 -13.77 19.44
CA ALA A 678 -12.44 -13.82 20.24
C ALA A 678 -13.70 -14.08 19.41
N ASP A 679 -13.60 -14.25 18.09
CA ASP A 679 -14.73 -14.40 17.16
C ASP A 679 -15.79 -13.28 17.28
N LYS A 680 -15.31 -12.04 17.50
CA LYS A 680 -16.18 -10.88 17.71
C LYS A 680 -16.89 -10.49 16.42
N THR A 681 -18.21 -10.32 16.49
CA THR A 681 -18.99 -9.69 15.42
C THR A 681 -18.78 -8.17 15.46
N TYR A 682 -18.34 -7.58 14.35
CA TYR A 682 -18.06 -6.14 14.24
C TYR A 682 -18.26 -5.64 12.82
N TYR A 683 -18.44 -4.33 12.68
CA TYR A 683 -18.40 -3.64 11.38
C TYR A 683 -17.03 -3.02 11.19
N THR A 684 -16.49 -3.08 9.97
CA THR A 684 -15.22 -2.41 9.70
C THR A 684 -15.39 -0.88 9.76
N PRO A 685 -14.36 -0.12 10.21
CA PRO A 685 -14.44 1.34 10.20
C PRO A 685 -14.81 1.91 8.84
N ALA A 686 -14.28 1.32 7.75
CA ALA A 686 -14.60 1.74 6.40
C ALA A 686 -16.07 1.55 6.06
N SER A 687 -16.69 0.42 6.43
CA SER A 687 -18.11 0.17 6.15
C SER A 687 -19.03 1.11 6.94
N MET A 688 -18.65 1.42 8.19
CA MET A 688 -19.37 2.39 9.02
C MET A 688 -19.25 3.81 8.46
N LEU A 689 -18.05 4.24 8.08
CA LEU A 689 -17.79 5.58 7.53
C LEU A 689 -18.48 5.81 6.18
N MET A 690 -18.61 4.77 5.35
CA MET A 690 -19.26 4.88 4.04
C MET A 690 -20.72 5.30 4.14
N ALA A 691 -21.42 5.01 5.23
CA ALA A 691 -22.85 5.33 5.43
C ALA A 691 -23.73 4.91 4.24
N ARG A 692 -23.50 3.71 3.69
CA ARG A 692 -24.20 3.19 2.50
C ARG A 692 -24.76 1.82 2.78
N ASP A 693 -26.03 1.63 2.48
CA ASP A 693 -26.73 0.35 2.67
C ASP A 693 -26.03 -0.81 1.93
N ASP A 694 -25.56 -0.57 0.70
CA ASP A 694 -24.94 -1.56 -0.16
C ASP A 694 -23.46 -1.84 0.14
N GLU A 695 -22.85 -1.10 1.08
CA GLU A 695 -21.47 -1.28 1.56
C GLU A 695 -21.40 -1.50 3.09
N TYR A 696 -22.54 -1.58 3.79
CA TYR A 696 -22.58 -1.79 5.23
C TYR A 696 -22.40 -3.27 5.57
N ALA A 697 -21.17 -3.74 5.51
CA ALA A 697 -20.79 -5.14 5.73
C ALA A 697 -19.97 -5.29 7.03
N ARG A 698 -20.10 -6.45 7.66
CA ARG A 698 -19.31 -6.85 8.83
C ARG A 698 -17.87 -7.21 8.43
N GLY A 699 -16.97 -7.23 9.42
CA GLY A 699 -15.63 -7.77 9.28
C GLY A 699 -15.60 -9.29 9.44
N ASN A 700 -14.42 -9.88 9.19
CA ASN A 700 -14.21 -11.32 9.32
C ASN A 700 -14.44 -11.79 10.76
N GLY A 701 -15.12 -12.92 10.92
CA GLY A 701 -15.10 -13.73 12.13
C GLY A 701 -13.71 -14.33 12.38
N ARG A 702 -13.61 -15.32 13.26
CA ARG A 702 -12.34 -16.01 13.52
C ARG A 702 -11.85 -16.69 12.25
N TYR A 703 -10.63 -16.34 11.84
CA TYR A 703 -9.98 -16.90 10.66
C TYR A 703 -8.65 -17.53 11.05
N ILE A 704 -8.50 -18.82 10.79
CA ILE A 704 -7.36 -19.64 11.21
C ILE A 704 -6.52 -19.97 9.98
N ASN A 705 -5.22 -19.75 10.08
CA ASN A 705 -4.24 -20.08 9.05
C ASN A 705 -3.17 -21.02 9.59
N PHE A 706 -2.89 -22.08 8.85
CA PHE A 706 -1.74 -22.96 9.04
C PHE A 706 -0.77 -22.83 7.89
N SER A 707 0.53 -22.93 8.17
CA SER A 707 1.54 -22.97 7.13
C SER A 707 2.72 -23.88 7.52
N LEU A 708 3.16 -24.69 6.55
CA LEU A 708 4.42 -25.43 6.61
C LEU A 708 5.40 -24.76 5.64
N ASN A 709 6.60 -24.53 6.12
CA ASN A 709 7.68 -23.94 5.35
C ASN A 709 8.86 -24.90 5.33
N PHE A 710 9.23 -25.32 4.14
CA PHE A 710 10.35 -26.20 3.89
C PHE A 710 11.42 -25.46 3.08
N ARG A 711 12.69 -25.51 3.55
CA ARG A 711 13.88 -24.92 2.90
C ARG A 711 14.88 -26.03 2.55
N TYR A 712 15.55 -25.90 1.42
CA TYR A 712 16.53 -26.86 0.94
C TYR A 712 17.63 -26.21 0.11
#